data_b00490eadfdc5ac8263d5a3ea9533031
#
_entry.id   b00490eadfdc5ac8263d5a3ea9533031
#
_cell.length_a   1.000
_cell.length_b   1.000
_cell.length_c   1.000
_cell.angle_alpha   90.00
_cell.angle_beta   90.00
_cell.angle_gamma   90.00
#
_symmetry.space_group_name_H-M   'P 1'
#
loop_
_entity.id
_entity.type
_entity.pdbx_description
1 polymer ?
#
loop_
_entity_poly.entity_id
_entity_poly.type
_entity_poly.pdbx_seq_one_letter_code
_entity_poly.pdbx_strand_id
1 'polypeptide(L)'
;LLVASGWRQLEIDGDNAYARERIAGEQTIFDAATALPLAEVTEHVLAALGFVGVAEGAGLQLLGVPMPAALKDLAESGLNFEQLRERRAVPLRSVFPDLAGDVVLVDPGVESEVLEAGRWLEADAEARLVADALDGGAAAAVLPYGVYRLTRTAVDTPDASETWPLGTEIHLAPGDAFAVTAPVAGVVAVATDRGVLLDLRNGWTLSIDGVQAECAEGDEVDPGTRIASLPARDATRPVAVTLCRADALEGATPPILALDVPDEGRAQLVAPERVAAWSRFTFDPSALLSIESRTQRDESGDEQARREQIFASAQERYYDRPMQIERGWRHHLVDTTGRAYIDMVNNVTGLGHGHAGVADAVNRQIRILNTNSRFLYRELAEYSERLLALLPENSDLDTVLLVNSGSEAVDLALRLAQAATGRKTVVSLREAYHGWTMASDAVTTSAYDNPYALENRPDWVHVADVPNQYRGTYRGDATGAKYAADLGADLDALATQGRDVAAFICESVLGNAGGVLLPEGYLADAYARVRAAGGLCIADEVQVGFGRMGSSFWGFEQSGAAPDLITIAKPMGNGFPIGGVITSKRIADALSSQGQFFSSAGGNPLSCRVGLAVLDAMESEGLQENARVVGARLADGFRALAARHDLIGPIHGEGLYLGVELVRDRESMEPATAEAAAICERLRELGVVVLTTSERSNVLKVKPPLCLTSESADYVVAALDRVLTEGW
;
A
#
# COMPACT_ATOMS: atom_id res chain seq x y z
N LEU A 1 -13.07 -20.85 7.52
CA LEU A 1 -13.02 -21.50 6.21
C LEU A 1 -13.85 -20.77 5.17
N LEU A 2 -15.17 -20.57 5.42
CA LEU A 2 -16.03 -19.87 4.48
C LEU A 2 -15.65 -18.39 4.31
N VAL A 3 -15.21 -17.72 5.36
CA VAL A 3 -14.69 -16.34 5.25
C VAL A 3 -13.45 -16.28 4.35
N ALA A 4 -12.53 -17.25 4.46
CA ALA A 4 -11.36 -17.35 3.58
C ALA A 4 -11.74 -17.62 2.10
N SER A 5 -12.94 -18.17 1.84
CA SER A 5 -13.47 -18.42 0.50
C SER A 5 -14.43 -17.34 -0.01
N GLY A 6 -14.44 -16.18 0.58
CA GLY A 6 -15.26 -15.06 0.13
C GLY A 6 -16.64 -14.95 0.78
N TRP A 7 -16.91 -15.71 1.84
CA TRP A 7 -18.14 -15.60 2.61
C TRP A 7 -17.97 -14.63 3.79
N ARG A 8 -18.94 -13.77 4.04
CA ARG A 8 -18.87 -12.79 5.13
C ARG A 8 -19.18 -13.40 6.49
N GLN A 9 -20.07 -14.36 6.55
CA GLN A 9 -20.52 -14.94 7.81
C GLN A 9 -20.96 -16.39 7.65
N LEU A 10 -20.54 -17.24 8.60
CA LEU A 10 -21.05 -18.59 8.78
C LEU A 10 -21.58 -18.73 10.20
N GLU A 11 -22.81 -19.17 10.34
CA GLU A 11 -23.41 -19.61 11.62
C GLU A 11 -23.62 -21.11 11.59
N ILE A 12 -23.31 -21.77 12.70
CA ILE A 12 -23.52 -23.21 12.87
C ILE A 12 -24.52 -23.41 14.02
N ASP A 13 -25.59 -24.10 13.73
CA ASP A 13 -26.61 -24.48 14.72
C ASP A 13 -26.90 -25.99 14.62
N GLY A 14 -26.35 -26.74 15.56
CA GLY A 14 -26.43 -28.19 15.56
C GLY A 14 -25.73 -28.80 14.34
N ASP A 15 -26.50 -29.56 13.54
CA ASP A 15 -25.99 -30.23 12.33
C ASP A 15 -26.16 -29.37 11.06
N ASN A 16 -26.55 -28.12 11.19
CA ASN A 16 -26.79 -27.23 10.06
C ASN A 16 -25.84 -26.04 10.07
N ALA A 17 -25.52 -25.56 8.88
CA ALA A 17 -24.71 -24.34 8.68
C ALA A 17 -25.48 -23.33 7.81
N TYR A 18 -25.37 -22.07 8.17
CA TYR A 18 -25.98 -20.95 7.49
C TYR A 18 -24.90 -19.98 7.02
N ALA A 19 -24.80 -19.75 5.73
CA ALA A 19 -23.93 -18.71 5.19
C ALA A 19 -24.79 -17.52 4.78
N ARG A 20 -24.60 -16.36 5.41
CA ARG A 20 -25.49 -15.21 5.27
C ARG A 20 -25.17 -14.32 4.08
N GLU A 21 -23.90 -14.12 3.78
CA GLU A 21 -23.51 -13.22 2.71
C GLU A 21 -22.22 -13.66 2.04
N ARG A 22 -22.11 -13.42 0.75
CA ARG A 22 -20.88 -13.57 -0.01
C ARG A 22 -20.26 -12.20 -0.28
N ILE A 23 -18.93 -12.09 -0.23
CA ILE A 23 -18.20 -10.89 -0.62
C ILE A 23 -18.37 -10.71 -2.14
N ALA A 24 -18.52 -9.48 -2.58
CA ALA A 24 -18.65 -9.10 -3.98
C ALA A 24 -20.07 -9.10 -4.60
N GLY A 25 -21.08 -8.63 -3.86
CA GLY A 25 -22.37 -8.26 -4.45
C GLY A 25 -23.22 -9.40 -5.04
N GLU A 26 -22.72 -10.63 -5.01
CA GLU A 26 -23.52 -11.78 -5.43
C GLU A 26 -24.64 -12.06 -4.44
N GLN A 27 -25.79 -12.55 -4.96
CA GLN A 27 -26.92 -12.94 -4.13
C GLN A 27 -26.48 -13.93 -3.06
N THR A 28 -27.01 -13.75 -1.86
CA THR A 28 -26.85 -14.69 -0.74
C THR A 28 -27.19 -16.09 -1.22
N ILE A 29 -26.24 -17.01 -1.23
CA ILE A 29 -26.51 -18.40 -1.59
C ILE A 29 -27.28 -19.08 -0.44
N PHE A 30 -27.02 -18.66 0.80
CA PHE A 30 -27.72 -19.11 1.99
C PHE A 30 -28.21 -17.89 2.76
N ASP A 31 -29.48 -17.81 3.07
CA ASP A 31 -30.05 -16.83 3.96
C ASP A 31 -30.39 -17.46 5.32
N ALA A 32 -30.84 -16.65 6.28
CA ALA A 32 -31.18 -17.13 7.61
C ALA A 32 -32.36 -18.11 7.63
N ALA A 33 -33.09 -18.23 6.52
CA ALA A 33 -34.24 -19.13 6.38
C ALA A 33 -33.87 -20.44 5.66
N THR A 34 -32.68 -20.51 5.04
CA THR A 34 -32.21 -21.66 4.26
C THR A 34 -31.05 -22.31 4.99
N ALA A 35 -31.33 -23.34 5.76
CA ALA A 35 -30.29 -24.17 6.37
C ALA A 35 -29.92 -25.31 5.42
N LEU A 36 -28.65 -25.48 5.15
CA LEU A 36 -28.14 -26.65 4.44
C LEU A 36 -27.55 -27.66 5.41
N PRO A 37 -27.75 -28.99 5.16
CA PRO A 37 -27.02 -30.03 5.87
C PRO A 37 -25.50 -29.76 5.80
N LEU A 38 -24.81 -30.02 6.89
CA LEU A 38 -23.37 -29.76 7.00
C LEU A 38 -22.56 -30.45 5.90
N ALA A 39 -23.00 -31.62 5.43
CA ALA A 39 -22.38 -32.34 4.33
C ALA A 39 -22.39 -31.55 3.00
N GLU A 40 -23.50 -30.85 2.70
CA GLU A 40 -23.63 -30.05 1.48
C GLU A 40 -22.77 -28.77 1.55
N VAL A 41 -22.72 -28.15 2.73
CA VAL A 41 -21.84 -26.96 2.97
C VAL A 41 -20.37 -27.37 2.83
N THR A 42 -20.03 -28.57 3.24
CA THR A 42 -18.68 -29.13 3.14
C THR A 42 -18.19 -29.23 1.70
N GLU A 43 -19.03 -29.72 0.80
CA GLU A 43 -18.71 -29.82 -0.63
C GLU A 43 -18.44 -28.45 -1.26
N HIS A 44 -19.26 -27.47 -0.93
CA HIS A 44 -19.07 -26.11 -1.41
C HIS A 44 -17.81 -25.44 -0.83
N VAL A 45 -17.48 -25.71 0.43
CA VAL A 45 -16.24 -25.20 1.06
C VAL A 45 -15.01 -25.78 0.38
N LEU A 46 -15.01 -27.08 0.08
CA LEU A 46 -13.89 -27.72 -0.60
C LEU A 46 -13.71 -27.18 -2.04
N ALA A 47 -14.82 -27.01 -2.76
CA ALA A 47 -14.79 -26.43 -4.09
C ALA A 47 -14.26 -24.97 -4.06
N ALA A 48 -14.69 -24.16 -3.09
CA ALA A 48 -14.24 -22.79 -2.91
C ALA A 48 -12.76 -22.68 -2.49
N LEU A 49 -12.22 -23.72 -1.84
CA LEU A 49 -10.80 -23.83 -1.49
C LEU A 49 -9.93 -24.37 -2.64
N GLY A 50 -10.53 -24.68 -3.80
CA GLY A 50 -9.81 -25.20 -4.97
C GLY A 50 -9.48 -26.70 -4.90
N PHE A 51 -10.14 -27.47 -4.03
CA PHE A 51 -9.98 -28.91 -3.90
C PHE A 51 -10.94 -29.73 -4.78
N VAL A 52 -11.49 -29.16 -5.84
CA VAL A 52 -12.52 -29.83 -6.67
C VAL A 52 -12.04 -31.13 -7.29
N GLY A 53 -10.76 -31.24 -7.66
CA GLY A 53 -10.18 -32.49 -8.19
C GLY A 53 -9.80 -33.53 -7.14
N VAL A 54 -9.75 -33.13 -5.87
CA VAL A 54 -9.39 -33.98 -4.71
C VAL A 54 -10.66 -34.45 -4.00
N ALA A 55 -11.78 -33.77 -4.20
CA ALA A 55 -13.05 -34.03 -3.53
C ALA A 55 -13.66 -35.42 -3.87
N GLU A 56 -13.39 -35.96 -5.05
CA GLU A 56 -13.92 -37.29 -5.43
C GLU A 56 -13.27 -38.46 -4.71
N GLY A 57 -12.13 -38.27 -4.04
CA GLY A 57 -11.45 -39.34 -3.30
C GLY A 57 -11.09 -38.98 -1.86
N ALA A 58 -10.23 -38.00 -1.66
CA ALA A 58 -9.65 -37.70 -0.34
C ALA A 58 -10.33 -36.50 0.37
N GLY A 59 -10.88 -35.54 -0.37
CA GLY A 59 -11.41 -34.31 0.21
C GLY A 59 -12.72 -34.49 0.99
N LEU A 60 -13.60 -35.39 0.55
CA LEU A 60 -14.84 -35.70 1.28
C LEU A 60 -14.56 -36.56 2.54
N GLN A 61 -13.47 -37.32 2.56
CA GLN A 61 -13.07 -38.06 3.76
C GLN A 61 -12.43 -37.17 4.82
N LEU A 62 -11.79 -36.08 4.44
CA LEU A 62 -11.31 -35.02 5.37
C LEU A 62 -12.39 -34.47 6.27
N LEU A 63 -13.64 -34.52 5.84
CA LEU A 63 -14.80 -33.94 6.50
C LEU A 63 -15.90 -34.98 6.79
N GLY A 64 -15.61 -36.26 6.71
CA GLY A 64 -16.46 -37.35 7.18
C GLY A 64 -16.75 -37.30 8.70
N VAL A 65 -16.15 -36.33 9.40
CA VAL A 65 -16.43 -36.00 10.80
C VAL A 65 -17.37 -34.78 10.79
N PRO A 66 -18.43 -34.76 11.58
CA PRO A 66 -19.28 -33.56 11.72
C PRO A 66 -18.42 -32.32 11.97
N MET A 67 -18.62 -31.27 11.18
CA MET A 67 -17.77 -30.06 11.22
C MET A 67 -17.57 -29.47 12.63
N PRO A 68 -18.58 -29.43 13.52
CA PRO A 68 -18.39 -28.96 14.89
C PRO A 68 -17.38 -29.79 15.69
N ALA A 69 -17.38 -31.11 15.56
CA ALA A 69 -16.42 -31.97 16.23
C ALA A 69 -15.02 -31.81 15.63
N ALA A 70 -14.90 -31.76 14.30
CA ALA A 70 -13.63 -31.51 13.63
C ALA A 70 -13.03 -30.13 13.98
N LEU A 71 -13.85 -29.08 14.05
CA LEU A 71 -13.41 -27.75 14.48
C LEU A 71 -13.02 -27.73 15.96
N LYS A 72 -13.77 -28.46 16.81
CA LYS A 72 -13.46 -28.59 18.23
C LYS A 72 -12.17 -29.37 18.44
N ASP A 73 -12.00 -30.50 17.77
CA ASP A 73 -10.78 -31.31 17.82
C ASP A 73 -9.58 -30.56 17.26
N LEU A 74 -9.76 -29.76 16.20
CA LEU A 74 -8.73 -28.89 15.66
C LEU A 74 -8.37 -27.72 16.61
N ALA A 75 -9.35 -27.16 17.32
CA ALA A 75 -9.11 -26.13 18.35
C ALA A 75 -8.40 -26.71 19.59
N GLU A 76 -8.75 -27.92 19.98
CA GLU A 76 -8.12 -28.66 21.10
C GLU A 76 -6.78 -29.31 20.72
N SER A 77 -6.40 -29.31 19.43
CA SER A 77 -5.18 -29.97 18.92
C SER A 77 -3.89 -29.30 19.41
N GLY A 78 -3.95 -28.06 19.87
CA GLY A 78 -2.81 -27.39 20.52
C GLY A 78 -2.26 -28.15 21.73
N LEU A 79 -3.10 -28.91 22.44
CA LEU A 79 -2.69 -29.73 23.56
C LEU A 79 -1.83 -30.94 23.14
N ASN A 80 -2.08 -31.50 21.95
CA ASN A 80 -1.33 -32.65 21.47
C ASN A 80 0.02 -32.29 20.84
N PHE A 81 0.21 -31.03 20.42
CA PHE A 81 1.50 -30.55 19.91
C PHE A 81 2.54 -30.45 21.03
N GLU A 82 2.16 -30.08 22.25
CA GLU A 82 3.05 -30.09 23.40
C GLU A 82 3.54 -31.51 23.74
N GLN A 83 2.66 -32.52 23.64
CA GLN A 83 3.03 -33.92 23.79
C GLN A 83 3.98 -34.39 22.68
N LEU A 84 3.83 -33.90 21.45
CA LEU A 84 4.75 -34.18 20.37
C LEU A 84 6.13 -33.56 20.64
N ARG A 85 6.12 -32.34 21.14
CA ARG A 85 7.31 -31.56 21.52
C ARG A 85 8.09 -32.19 22.68
N GLU A 86 7.40 -32.88 23.59
CA GLU A 86 8.01 -33.63 24.69
C GLU A 86 8.66 -34.94 24.25
N ARG A 87 8.36 -35.42 23.01
CA ARG A 87 9.07 -36.57 22.44
C ARG A 87 10.54 -36.21 22.25
N ARG A 88 11.42 -37.17 22.37
CA ARG A 88 12.86 -37.01 22.13
C ARG A 88 13.12 -36.75 20.65
N ALA A 89 12.89 -35.50 20.21
CA ALA A 89 13.33 -35.01 18.91
C ALA A 89 14.85 -34.89 18.88
N VAL A 90 15.45 -35.07 17.73
CA VAL A 90 16.88 -34.87 17.52
C VAL A 90 17.13 -33.57 16.80
N PRO A 91 18.21 -32.86 17.11
CA PRO A 91 18.55 -31.61 16.41
C PRO A 91 18.82 -31.84 14.93
N LEU A 92 18.67 -30.79 14.11
CA LEU A 92 18.88 -30.85 12.64
C LEU A 92 20.18 -31.54 12.24
N ARG A 93 21.27 -31.32 12.99
CA ARG A 93 22.56 -31.99 12.74
C ARG A 93 22.53 -33.51 12.97
N SER A 94 21.56 -33.99 13.73
CA SER A 94 21.37 -35.44 13.86
C SER A 94 20.44 -36.00 12.80
N VAL A 95 19.58 -35.17 12.20
CA VAL A 95 18.80 -35.54 11.01
C VAL A 95 19.71 -35.62 9.79
N PHE A 96 20.71 -34.78 9.71
CA PHE A 96 21.77 -34.80 8.69
C PHE A 96 23.11 -35.02 9.40
N PRO A 97 23.46 -36.25 9.74
CA PRO A 97 24.66 -36.55 10.57
C PRO A 97 25.98 -36.13 9.91
N ASP A 98 26.02 -36.01 8.60
CA ASP A 98 27.19 -35.56 7.84
C ASP A 98 27.29 -34.00 7.76
N LEU A 99 26.31 -33.26 8.34
CA LEU A 99 26.27 -31.82 8.31
C LEU A 99 27.29 -31.22 9.31
N ALA A 100 28.38 -30.67 8.80
CA ALA A 100 29.42 -30.01 9.58
C ALA A 100 29.45 -28.50 9.23
N GLY A 101 29.35 -27.63 10.22
CA GLY A 101 29.36 -26.17 10.01
C GLY A 101 28.09 -25.49 10.48
N ASP A 102 27.94 -24.21 10.18
CA ASP A 102 26.84 -23.39 10.66
C ASP A 102 25.56 -23.58 9.83
N VAL A 103 24.40 -23.48 10.51
CA VAL A 103 23.08 -23.46 9.90
C VAL A 103 22.56 -22.04 10.01
N VAL A 104 22.24 -21.43 8.87
CA VAL A 104 21.78 -20.05 8.78
C VAL A 104 20.28 -20.02 8.47
N LEU A 105 19.52 -19.31 9.28
CA LEU A 105 18.11 -19.05 9.03
C LEU A 105 18.02 -17.86 8.08
N VAL A 106 17.49 -18.10 6.89
CA VAL A 106 17.31 -17.07 5.85
C VAL A 106 15.94 -16.42 6.01
N ASP A 107 15.87 -15.11 5.93
CA ASP A 107 14.62 -14.36 6.02
C ASP A 107 14.12 -13.94 4.61
N PRO A 108 13.13 -14.65 4.02
CA PRO A 108 12.51 -14.29 2.76
C PRO A 108 11.30 -13.35 2.93
N GLY A 109 11.04 -12.87 4.16
CA GLY A 109 9.82 -12.18 4.56
C GLY A 109 9.76 -10.72 4.18
N VAL A 110 8.61 -10.12 4.45
CA VAL A 110 8.31 -8.71 4.10
C VAL A 110 9.24 -7.74 4.83
N GLU A 111 9.69 -8.07 6.04
CA GLU A 111 10.59 -7.24 6.84
C GLU A 111 12.08 -7.41 6.49
N SER A 112 12.42 -8.34 5.60
CA SER A 112 13.81 -8.66 5.27
C SER A 112 14.59 -7.48 4.71
N GLU A 113 15.65 -7.05 5.41
CA GLU A 113 16.49 -5.93 4.99
C GLU A 113 17.30 -6.26 3.71
N VAL A 114 17.64 -7.52 3.49
CA VAL A 114 18.41 -7.94 2.30
C VAL A 114 17.60 -7.91 1.01
N LEU A 115 16.27 -7.77 1.11
CA LEU A 115 15.33 -7.66 0.00
C LEU A 115 14.94 -6.21 -0.33
N GLU A 116 15.63 -5.21 0.22
CA GLU A 116 15.40 -3.80 -0.12
C GLU A 116 15.76 -3.47 -1.58
N ALA A 117 15.43 -2.25 -1.99
CA ALA A 117 15.68 -1.72 -3.34
C ALA A 117 15.08 -2.57 -4.48
N GLY A 118 13.96 -3.25 -4.23
CA GLY A 118 13.25 -4.04 -5.24
C GLY A 118 13.86 -5.40 -5.55
N ARG A 119 14.88 -5.84 -4.83
CA ARG A 119 15.53 -7.15 -5.04
C ARG A 119 14.57 -8.33 -4.96
N TRP A 120 13.50 -8.19 -4.20
CA TRP A 120 12.45 -9.22 -4.07
C TRP A 120 11.69 -9.49 -5.38
N LEU A 121 11.72 -8.59 -6.36
CA LEU A 121 11.11 -8.75 -7.70
C LEU A 121 12.02 -9.48 -8.70
N GLU A 122 13.27 -9.71 -8.35
CA GLU A 122 14.20 -10.44 -9.20
C GLU A 122 13.79 -11.93 -9.26
N ALA A 123 13.80 -12.51 -10.46
CA ALA A 123 13.28 -13.87 -10.67
C ALA A 123 14.00 -14.97 -9.85
N ASP A 124 15.24 -14.70 -9.46
CA ASP A 124 16.11 -15.61 -8.67
C ASP A 124 16.36 -15.10 -7.24
N ALA A 125 15.55 -14.14 -6.74
CA ALA A 125 15.73 -13.52 -5.43
C ALA A 125 15.88 -14.55 -4.29
N GLU A 126 14.99 -15.53 -4.22
CA GLU A 126 15.03 -16.56 -3.18
C GLU A 126 16.27 -17.45 -3.32
N ALA A 127 16.63 -17.83 -4.54
CA ALA A 127 17.82 -18.63 -4.80
C ALA A 127 19.10 -17.87 -4.41
N ARG A 128 19.15 -16.57 -4.65
CA ARG A 128 20.27 -15.70 -4.22
C ARG A 128 20.40 -15.62 -2.71
N LEU A 129 19.28 -15.44 -1.99
CA LEU A 129 19.30 -15.42 -0.53
C LEU A 129 19.92 -16.70 0.04
N VAL A 130 19.56 -17.85 -0.52
CA VAL A 130 20.13 -19.14 -0.15
C VAL A 130 21.62 -19.23 -0.53
N ALA A 131 21.95 -18.81 -1.76
CA ALA A 131 23.35 -18.83 -2.24
C ALA A 131 24.25 -17.93 -1.39
N ASP A 132 23.82 -16.71 -1.07
CA ASP A 132 24.57 -15.76 -0.25
C ASP A 132 24.87 -16.34 1.15
N ALA A 133 23.92 -17.06 1.75
CA ALA A 133 24.14 -17.74 3.04
C ALA A 133 25.17 -18.87 2.92
N LEU A 134 25.08 -19.70 1.87
CA LEU A 134 26.00 -20.82 1.64
C LEU A 134 27.39 -20.34 1.22
N ASP A 135 27.50 -19.33 0.37
CA ASP A 135 28.77 -18.70 -0.04
C ASP A 135 29.44 -17.97 1.14
N GLY A 136 28.64 -17.51 2.11
CA GLY A 136 29.10 -17.00 3.40
C GLY A 136 29.72 -18.06 4.32
N GLY A 137 29.71 -19.34 3.91
CA GLY A 137 30.31 -20.47 4.61
C GLY A 137 29.32 -21.30 5.47
N ALA A 138 28.02 -21.05 5.34
CA ALA A 138 27.03 -21.89 6.00
C ALA A 138 27.01 -23.29 5.40
N ALA A 139 26.86 -24.30 6.24
CA ALA A 139 26.69 -25.69 5.81
C ALA A 139 25.25 -25.97 5.34
N ALA A 140 24.29 -25.20 5.88
CA ALA A 140 22.91 -25.23 5.44
C ALA A 140 22.27 -23.83 5.58
N ALA A 141 21.38 -23.50 4.62
CA ALA A 141 20.49 -22.36 4.66
C ALA A 141 19.05 -22.86 4.84
N VAL A 142 18.31 -22.28 5.78
CA VAL A 142 16.95 -22.71 6.13
C VAL A 142 15.97 -21.61 5.84
N LEU A 143 14.97 -21.89 5.00
CA LEU A 143 13.79 -21.08 4.80
C LEU A 143 12.68 -21.58 5.74
N PRO A 144 12.28 -20.78 6.74
CA PRO A 144 11.42 -21.26 7.83
C PRO A 144 9.96 -21.48 7.38
N TYR A 145 9.26 -22.35 8.11
CA TYR A 145 7.82 -22.44 8.09
C TYR A 145 7.18 -21.14 8.55
N GLY A 146 6.03 -20.77 7.97
CA GLY A 146 5.17 -19.74 8.52
C GLY A 146 5.71 -18.30 8.36
N VAL A 147 6.61 -18.07 7.42
CA VAL A 147 7.07 -16.74 7.01
C VAL A 147 6.57 -16.45 5.61
N TYR A 148 5.75 -15.41 5.45
CA TYR A 148 5.28 -14.98 4.14
C TYR A 148 6.46 -14.61 3.23
N ARG A 149 6.62 -15.31 2.12
CA ARG A 149 7.76 -15.14 1.21
C ARG A 149 7.55 -13.97 0.27
N LEU A 150 8.14 -12.83 0.58
CA LEU A 150 8.13 -11.64 -0.28
C LEU A 150 8.69 -11.95 -1.69
N THR A 151 9.67 -12.85 -1.79
CA THR A 151 10.26 -13.30 -3.05
C THR A 151 9.29 -14.01 -4.00
N ARG A 152 8.10 -14.36 -3.51
CA ARG A 152 7.00 -14.98 -4.29
C ARG A 152 5.87 -14.01 -4.59
N THR A 153 5.97 -12.76 -4.13
CA THR A 153 4.96 -11.73 -4.39
C THR A 153 4.93 -11.37 -5.86
N ALA A 154 3.76 -11.47 -6.49
CA ALA A 154 3.51 -10.95 -7.82
C ALA A 154 2.89 -9.55 -7.73
N VAL A 155 3.20 -8.68 -8.68
CA VAL A 155 2.65 -7.34 -8.83
C VAL A 155 1.73 -7.29 -10.03
N ASP A 156 0.83 -6.30 -10.08
CA ASP A 156 -0.06 -6.04 -11.22
C ASP A 156 -0.89 -7.28 -11.62
N THR A 157 -1.42 -7.98 -10.62
CA THR A 157 -2.25 -9.17 -10.80
C THR A 157 -3.45 -9.16 -9.83
N PRO A 158 -4.63 -9.64 -10.28
CA PRO A 158 -5.78 -9.80 -9.38
C PRO A 158 -5.62 -11.00 -8.43
N ASP A 159 -4.74 -11.93 -8.78
CA ASP A 159 -4.56 -13.17 -8.03
C ASP A 159 -3.61 -12.97 -6.86
N ALA A 160 -3.99 -13.47 -5.70
CA ALA A 160 -3.09 -13.48 -4.55
C ALA A 160 -1.95 -14.48 -4.81
N SER A 161 -0.72 -14.01 -4.61
CA SER A 161 0.47 -14.84 -4.75
C SER A 161 0.51 -15.91 -3.66
N GLU A 162 1.02 -17.09 -3.99
CA GLU A 162 1.27 -18.14 -3.01
C GLU A 162 2.56 -17.83 -2.25
N THR A 163 2.42 -17.21 -1.09
CA THR A 163 3.54 -16.69 -0.29
C THR A 163 3.76 -17.46 1.02
N TRP A 164 2.77 -18.21 1.51
CA TRP A 164 2.86 -18.91 2.79
C TRP A 164 3.33 -20.35 2.64
N PRO A 165 4.50 -20.74 3.22
CA PRO A 165 5.01 -22.09 3.15
C PRO A 165 4.31 -23.02 4.15
N LEU A 166 3.97 -24.23 3.70
CA LEU A 166 3.38 -25.30 4.52
C LEU A 166 4.42 -26.17 5.20
N GLY A 167 5.71 -25.95 4.94
CA GLY A 167 6.84 -26.67 5.53
C GLY A 167 8.08 -25.79 5.63
N THR A 168 9.11 -26.34 6.26
CA THR A 168 10.46 -25.74 6.32
C THR A 168 11.31 -26.29 5.20
N GLU A 169 12.02 -25.45 4.45
CA GLU A 169 13.00 -25.86 3.45
C GLU A 169 14.43 -25.77 3.99
N ILE A 170 15.22 -26.81 3.78
CA ILE A 170 16.61 -26.93 4.19
C ILE A 170 17.45 -27.07 2.93
N HIS A 171 18.28 -26.10 2.63
CA HIS A 171 19.20 -26.08 1.52
C HIS A 171 20.60 -26.43 2.02
N LEU A 172 21.08 -27.60 1.66
CA LEU A 172 22.43 -28.06 2.03
C LEU A 172 23.44 -27.56 1.00
N ALA A 173 24.63 -27.19 1.47
CA ALA A 173 25.73 -26.83 0.58
C ALA A 173 26.04 -27.96 -0.40
N PRO A 174 26.48 -27.64 -1.65
CA PRO A 174 26.95 -28.66 -2.60
C PRO A 174 28.07 -29.53 -2.01
N GLY A 175 28.08 -30.81 -2.32
CA GLY A 175 29.10 -31.74 -1.78
C GLY A 175 28.76 -33.19 -1.91
N ASP A 176 29.32 -33.98 -1.00
CA ASP A 176 29.12 -35.43 -0.93
C ASP A 176 27.67 -35.82 -0.60
N ALA A 177 27.37 -37.10 -0.68
CA ALA A 177 26.07 -37.65 -0.29
C ALA A 177 25.83 -37.47 1.23
N PHE A 178 24.63 -37.09 1.61
CA PHE A 178 24.22 -36.97 3.01
C PHE A 178 23.31 -38.16 3.41
N ALA A 179 23.54 -38.75 4.58
CA ALA A 179 22.57 -39.59 5.23
C ALA A 179 21.44 -38.75 5.84
N VAL A 180 20.21 -39.24 5.77
CA VAL A 180 19.02 -38.63 6.40
C VAL A 180 18.47 -39.59 7.44
N THR A 181 18.34 -39.12 8.67
CA THR A 181 17.82 -39.91 9.79
C THR A 181 16.49 -39.38 10.29
N ALA A 182 15.69 -40.24 10.89
CA ALA A 182 14.40 -39.86 11.47
C ALA A 182 14.60 -38.84 12.60
N PRO A 183 13.94 -37.67 12.55
CA PRO A 183 14.02 -36.68 13.63
C PRO A 183 13.24 -37.09 14.86
N VAL A 184 12.27 -37.99 14.72
CA VAL A 184 11.34 -38.43 15.77
C VAL A 184 10.91 -39.87 15.50
N ALA A 185 10.49 -40.57 16.54
CA ALA A 185 10.00 -41.96 16.41
C ALA A 185 8.67 -42.02 15.65
N GLY A 186 8.53 -43.02 14.78
CA GLY A 186 7.33 -43.23 13.97
C GLY A 186 7.34 -44.55 13.23
N VAL A 187 6.37 -44.70 12.32
CA VAL A 187 6.29 -45.82 11.37
C VAL A 187 6.36 -45.24 9.96
N VAL A 188 7.13 -45.85 9.10
CA VAL A 188 7.21 -45.42 7.69
C VAL A 188 5.88 -45.74 7.01
N ALA A 189 5.12 -44.69 6.69
CA ALA A 189 3.83 -44.81 6.00
C ALA A 189 3.99 -44.85 4.49
N VAL A 190 4.96 -44.06 3.95
CA VAL A 190 5.29 -44.01 2.52
C VAL A 190 6.79 -43.89 2.37
N ALA A 191 7.37 -44.63 1.44
CA ALA A 191 8.77 -44.57 1.07
C ALA A 191 8.94 -44.58 -0.45
N THR A 192 9.52 -43.53 -1.00
CA THR A 192 9.69 -43.31 -2.45
C THR A 192 11.11 -42.87 -2.78
N ASP A 193 11.41 -42.71 -4.06
CA ASP A 193 12.63 -42.08 -4.56
C ASP A 193 12.60 -40.53 -4.44
N ARG A 194 11.49 -39.99 -3.96
CA ARG A 194 11.26 -38.53 -3.80
C ARG A 194 11.08 -38.08 -2.36
N GLY A 195 10.82 -39.00 -1.43
CA GLY A 195 10.61 -38.66 -0.02
C GLY A 195 10.16 -39.80 0.86
N VAL A 196 10.08 -39.50 2.16
CA VAL A 196 9.61 -40.38 3.22
C VAL A 196 8.51 -39.72 4.01
N LEU A 197 7.40 -40.44 4.25
CA LEU A 197 6.36 -40.05 5.18
C LEU A 197 6.41 -40.94 6.42
N LEU A 198 6.51 -40.31 7.57
CA LEU A 198 6.43 -40.96 8.88
C LEU A 198 5.05 -40.73 9.50
N ASP A 199 4.38 -41.83 9.87
CA ASP A 199 3.25 -41.79 10.80
C ASP A 199 3.81 -41.72 12.23
N LEU A 200 3.59 -40.59 12.90
CA LEU A 200 4.06 -40.35 14.25
C LEU A 200 3.10 -40.91 15.31
N ARG A 201 2.05 -41.58 14.87
CA ARG A 201 0.91 -42.04 15.69
C ARG A 201 0.11 -40.87 16.29
N ASN A 202 -1.09 -41.15 16.78
CA ASN A 202 -2.02 -40.13 17.32
C ASN A 202 -2.39 -39.02 16.32
N GLY A 203 -2.51 -39.37 15.04
CA GLY A 203 -2.95 -38.46 13.97
C GLY A 203 -1.91 -37.48 13.47
N TRP A 204 -0.64 -37.63 13.85
CA TRP A 204 0.45 -36.79 13.34
C TRP A 204 1.25 -37.48 12.25
N THR A 205 1.63 -36.73 11.22
CA THR A 205 2.54 -37.22 10.17
C THR A 205 3.65 -36.21 9.93
N LEU A 206 4.82 -36.69 9.57
CA LEU A 206 5.97 -35.87 9.16
C LEU A 206 6.44 -36.33 7.79
N SER A 207 6.44 -35.45 6.80
CA SER A 207 7.04 -35.71 5.50
C SER A 207 8.44 -35.09 5.42
N ILE A 208 9.34 -35.81 4.75
CA ILE A 208 10.68 -35.32 4.37
C ILE A 208 10.81 -35.55 2.87
N ASP A 209 10.69 -34.48 2.10
CA ASP A 209 10.65 -34.49 0.64
C ASP A 209 12.00 -34.03 0.05
N GLY A 210 12.33 -34.51 -1.16
CA GLY A 210 13.60 -34.22 -1.83
C GLY A 210 14.72 -35.21 -1.46
N VAL A 211 14.40 -36.34 -0.83
CA VAL A 211 15.32 -37.39 -0.40
C VAL A 211 14.97 -38.73 -1.01
N GLN A 212 15.94 -39.63 -1.17
CA GLN A 212 15.74 -41.01 -1.64
C GLN A 212 15.57 -41.93 -0.44
N ALA A 213 14.41 -42.60 -0.32
CA ALA A 213 14.13 -43.52 0.78
C ALA A 213 15.09 -44.71 0.76
N GLU A 214 15.57 -45.10 1.94
CA GLU A 214 16.37 -46.29 2.20
C GLU A 214 15.68 -47.25 3.18
N CYS A 215 14.44 -46.94 3.57
CA CYS A 215 13.55 -47.73 4.42
C CYS A 215 12.38 -48.28 3.62
N ALA A 216 11.63 -49.21 4.21
CA ALA A 216 10.42 -49.79 3.62
C ALA A 216 9.17 -49.31 4.38
N GLU A 217 8.04 -49.29 3.67
CA GLU A 217 6.74 -49.04 4.29
C GLU A 217 6.46 -50.11 5.38
N GLY A 218 6.00 -49.62 6.54
CA GLY A 218 5.77 -50.47 7.73
C GLY A 218 6.95 -50.57 8.69
N ASP A 219 8.14 -50.06 8.33
CA ASP A 219 9.29 -50.05 9.23
C ASP A 219 9.02 -49.16 10.45
N GLU A 220 9.28 -49.64 11.65
CA GLU A 220 9.33 -48.83 12.87
C GLU A 220 10.69 -48.15 12.97
N VAL A 221 10.71 -46.84 13.19
CA VAL A 221 11.94 -46.03 13.28
C VAL A 221 12.00 -45.28 14.59
N ASP A 222 13.17 -45.23 15.19
CA ASP A 222 13.52 -44.41 16.33
C ASP A 222 14.28 -43.15 15.88
N PRO A 223 14.31 -42.08 16.68
CA PRO A 223 15.12 -40.89 16.40
C PRO A 223 16.58 -41.26 16.11
N GLY A 224 17.12 -40.79 14.98
CA GLY A 224 18.47 -41.11 14.52
C GLY A 224 18.57 -42.37 13.64
N THR A 225 17.48 -43.13 13.44
CA THR A 225 17.46 -44.24 12.48
C THR A 225 17.62 -43.68 11.06
N ARG A 226 18.56 -44.24 10.28
CA ARG A 226 18.72 -43.83 8.87
C ARG A 226 17.51 -44.29 8.05
N ILE A 227 16.87 -43.34 7.38
CA ILE A 227 15.63 -43.55 6.64
C ILE A 227 15.76 -43.17 5.16
N ALA A 228 16.71 -42.29 4.81
CA ALA A 228 16.90 -41.84 3.46
C ALA A 228 18.34 -41.36 3.22
N SER A 229 18.65 -41.02 1.98
CA SER A 229 19.88 -40.35 1.59
C SER A 229 19.61 -39.25 0.58
N LEU A 230 20.56 -38.33 0.53
CA LEU A 230 20.70 -37.31 -0.51
C LEU A 230 21.94 -37.67 -1.34
N PRO A 231 21.82 -37.86 -2.66
CA PRO A 231 22.99 -38.17 -3.48
C PRO A 231 23.93 -36.96 -3.58
N ALA A 232 25.21 -37.22 -3.84
CA ALA A 232 26.22 -36.20 -4.11
C ALA A 232 25.78 -35.24 -5.22
N ARG A 233 26.13 -33.92 -5.12
CA ARG A 233 25.61 -32.89 -6.01
C ARG A 233 26.60 -31.77 -6.27
N ASP A 234 26.54 -31.27 -7.51
CA ASP A 234 27.25 -30.05 -7.92
C ASP A 234 26.44 -28.78 -7.62
N ALA A 235 25.15 -28.87 -7.27
CA ALA A 235 24.27 -27.75 -6.97
C ALA A 235 23.40 -28.03 -5.73
N THR A 236 23.04 -26.96 -5.03
CA THR A 236 22.11 -27.01 -3.88
C THR A 236 20.75 -27.54 -4.30
N ARG A 237 20.21 -28.48 -3.55
CA ARG A 237 18.80 -28.89 -3.65
C ARG A 237 18.13 -28.79 -2.28
N PRO A 238 16.89 -28.30 -2.23
CA PRO A 238 16.16 -28.24 -0.98
C PRO A 238 15.69 -29.61 -0.51
N VAL A 239 15.54 -29.72 0.80
CA VAL A 239 14.79 -30.77 1.47
C VAL A 239 13.66 -30.10 2.23
N ALA A 240 12.42 -30.44 1.90
CA ALA A 240 11.26 -29.91 2.62
C ALA A 240 10.86 -30.82 3.76
N VAL A 241 10.63 -30.24 4.92
CA VAL A 241 10.11 -30.95 6.10
C VAL A 241 8.75 -30.37 6.45
N THR A 242 7.70 -31.18 6.37
CA THR A 242 6.33 -30.75 6.65
C THR A 242 5.71 -31.61 7.75
N LEU A 243 5.18 -30.93 8.78
CA LEU A 243 4.48 -31.56 9.88
C LEU A 243 2.98 -31.34 9.73
N CYS A 244 2.22 -32.44 9.66
CA CYS A 244 0.77 -32.40 9.48
C CYS A 244 0.04 -33.14 10.58
N ARG A 245 -1.23 -32.78 10.75
CA ARG A 245 -2.17 -33.58 11.53
C ARG A 245 -3.11 -34.32 10.59
N ALA A 246 -3.09 -35.64 10.68
CA ALA A 246 -3.75 -36.56 9.76
C ALA A 246 -4.92 -37.37 10.37
N ASP A 247 -5.24 -37.18 11.65
CA ASP A 247 -6.38 -37.86 12.28
C ASP A 247 -7.75 -37.48 11.66
N ALA A 248 -7.82 -36.38 10.91
CA ALA A 248 -8.94 -36.07 10.04
C ALA A 248 -8.91 -36.82 8.69
N LEU A 249 -7.93 -37.70 8.46
CA LEU A 249 -7.61 -38.34 7.17
C LEU A 249 -7.66 -39.86 7.21
N GLU A 250 -8.43 -40.47 8.13
CA GLU A 250 -8.51 -41.94 8.19
C GLU A 250 -8.78 -42.57 6.80
N GLY A 251 -7.77 -43.26 6.29
CA GLY A 251 -7.84 -43.99 5.02
C GLY A 251 -7.47 -43.19 3.76
N ALA A 252 -7.07 -41.93 3.87
CA ALA A 252 -6.62 -41.08 2.75
C ALA A 252 -5.11 -40.83 2.80
N THR A 253 -4.46 -40.75 1.64
CA THR A 253 -3.12 -40.18 1.53
C THR A 253 -3.15 -38.71 1.96
N PRO A 254 -2.22 -38.26 2.83
CA PRO A 254 -2.19 -36.85 3.23
C PRO A 254 -2.24 -35.92 2.00
N PRO A 255 -3.01 -34.84 2.03
CA PRO A 255 -3.16 -33.96 0.88
C PRO A 255 -1.83 -33.47 0.30
N ILE A 256 -0.81 -33.35 1.14
CA ILE A 256 0.54 -32.89 0.77
C ILE A 256 1.27 -33.86 -0.14
N LEU A 257 1.01 -35.16 -0.01
CA LEU A 257 1.57 -36.18 -0.93
C LEU A 257 0.71 -36.46 -2.17
N ALA A 258 -0.56 -36.03 -2.13
CA ALA A 258 -1.49 -36.12 -3.27
C ALA A 258 -1.40 -34.91 -4.21
N LEU A 259 -0.82 -33.83 -3.75
CA LEU A 259 -0.58 -32.64 -4.58
C LEU A 259 0.69 -32.91 -5.42
N ASP A 260 0.58 -32.73 -6.72
CA ASP A 260 1.73 -32.69 -7.62
C ASP A 260 2.61 -31.51 -7.22
N VAL A 261 3.60 -31.74 -6.36
CA VAL A 261 4.59 -30.74 -5.98
C VAL A 261 5.55 -30.60 -7.17
N PRO A 262 5.52 -29.47 -7.89
CA PRO A 262 6.25 -29.35 -9.16
C PRO A 262 7.77 -29.45 -8.99
N ASP A 263 8.29 -29.05 -7.83
CA ASP A 263 9.72 -28.99 -7.53
C ASP A 263 10.10 -29.91 -6.38
N GLU A 264 10.87 -30.93 -6.67
CA GLU A 264 11.38 -31.91 -5.69
C GLU A 264 12.06 -31.22 -4.49
N GLY A 265 11.57 -31.47 -3.28
CA GLY A 265 12.15 -31.01 -2.02
C GLY A 265 11.84 -29.57 -1.64
N ARG A 266 10.96 -28.86 -2.35
CA ARG A 266 10.46 -27.54 -1.93
C ARG A 266 9.21 -27.65 -1.07
N ALA A 267 9.05 -26.75 -0.11
CA ALA A 267 7.81 -26.64 0.63
C ALA A 267 6.70 -26.11 -0.30
N GLN A 268 5.53 -26.70 -0.21
CA GLN A 268 4.35 -26.19 -0.88
C GLN A 268 3.99 -24.81 -0.30
N LEU A 269 3.59 -23.90 -1.17
CA LEU A 269 3.13 -22.57 -0.80
C LEU A 269 1.61 -22.47 -1.01
N VAL A 270 0.98 -21.61 -0.23
CA VAL A 270 -0.45 -21.28 -0.39
C VAL A 270 -0.65 -19.78 -0.33
N ALA A 271 -1.74 -19.32 -0.94
CA ALA A 271 -2.13 -17.92 -0.89
C ALA A 271 -2.57 -17.50 0.53
N PRO A 272 -2.37 -16.23 0.92
CA PRO A 272 -2.71 -15.72 2.26
C PRO A 272 -4.13 -16.03 2.72
N GLU A 273 -5.09 -16.00 1.82
CA GLU A 273 -6.50 -16.28 2.11
C GLU A 273 -6.74 -17.74 2.57
N ARG A 274 -5.81 -18.64 2.24
CA ARG A 274 -5.89 -20.07 2.59
C ARG A 274 -5.14 -20.41 3.88
N VAL A 275 -4.33 -19.48 4.40
CA VAL A 275 -3.48 -19.72 5.58
C VAL A 275 -4.29 -20.17 6.79
N ALA A 276 -5.43 -19.49 7.08
CA ALA A 276 -6.28 -19.84 8.20
C ALA A 276 -6.84 -21.28 8.12
N ALA A 277 -7.05 -21.78 6.92
CA ALA A 277 -7.46 -23.17 6.69
C ALA A 277 -6.29 -24.14 6.87
N TRP A 278 -5.17 -23.87 6.17
CA TRP A 278 -4.01 -24.75 6.17
C TRP A 278 -3.28 -24.81 7.51
N SER A 279 -3.21 -23.72 8.28
CA SER A 279 -2.64 -23.69 9.63
C SER A 279 -3.42 -24.54 10.67
N ARG A 280 -4.56 -25.13 10.27
CA ARG A 280 -5.25 -26.16 11.08
C ARG A 280 -4.70 -27.56 10.83
N PHE A 281 -4.01 -27.77 9.72
CA PHE A 281 -3.50 -29.07 9.28
C PHE A 281 -1.98 -29.12 9.25
N THR A 282 -1.30 -28.00 9.04
CA THR A 282 0.17 -27.90 9.00
C THR A 282 0.69 -27.13 10.20
N PHE A 283 1.83 -27.55 10.71
CA PHE A 283 2.42 -27.02 11.93
C PHE A 283 3.91 -26.79 11.74
N ASP A 284 4.46 -25.87 12.53
CA ASP A 284 5.87 -25.55 12.50
C ASP A 284 6.75 -26.73 12.95
N PRO A 285 7.56 -27.32 12.06
CA PRO A 285 8.43 -28.44 12.41
C PRO A 285 9.71 -28.00 13.13
N SER A 286 9.96 -26.70 13.29
CA SER A 286 11.21 -26.14 13.84
C SER A 286 11.57 -26.72 15.19
N ALA A 287 10.59 -26.95 16.07
CA ALA A 287 10.82 -27.56 17.38
C ALA A 287 11.37 -29.00 17.31
N LEU A 288 10.96 -29.78 16.28
CA LEU A 288 11.45 -31.14 16.06
C LEU A 288 12.87 -31.14 15.46
N LEU A 289 13.25 -30.07 14.79
CA LEU A 289 14.54 -29.91 14.12
C LEU A 289 15.55 -29.11 14.97
N SER A 290 15.12 -28.62 16.13
CA SER A 290 15.91 -27.73 17.01
C SER A 290 16.44 -26.50 16.29
N ILE A 291 15.60 -25.90 15.44
CA ILE A 291 15.84 -24.60 14.80
C ILE A 291 14.91 -23.55 15.39
N GLU A 292 15.27 -22.27 15.25
CA GLU A 292 14.44 -21.17 15.71
C GLU A 292 13.13 -21.09 14.91
N SER A 293 12.00 -20.97 15.60
CA SER A 293 10.71 -20.68 14.97
C SER A 293 10.56 -19.20 14.66
N ARG A 294 10.10 -18.86 13.45
CA ARG A 294 9.82 -17.48 13.01
C ARG A 294 8.41 -17.32 12.44
N THR A 295 7.49 -18.19 12.84
CA THR A 295 6.12 -18.14 12.34
C THR A 295 5.51 -16.75 12.54
N GLN A 296 5.18 -16.09 11.44
CA GLN A 296 4.45 -14.83 11.40
C GLN A 296 2.95 -15.06 11.60
N ARG A 297 2.25 -14.00 11.99
CA ARG A 297 0.78 -13.98 12.05
C ARG A 297 0.31 -12.74 11.31
N ASP A 298 -0.86 -12.80 10.71
CA ASP A 298 -1.55 -11.60 10.28
C ASP A 298 -2.08 -10.89 11.53
N GLU A 299 -1.42 -9.80 11.92
CA GLU A 299 -1.73 -9.00 13.10
C GLU A 299 -2.55 -7.75 12.76
N SER A 300 -3.03 -7.61 11.52
CA SER A 300 -3.76 -6.40 11.07
C SER A 300 -4.99 -6.09 11.92
N GLY A 301 -5.72 -7.11 12.36
CA GLY A 301 -6.83 -6.95 13.29
C GLY A 301 -6.40 -6.50 14.70
N ASP A 302 -5.27 -7.00 15.19
CA ASP A 302 -4.71 -6.61 16.47
C ASP A 302 -4.18 -5.16 16.44
N GLU A 303 -3.51 -4.75 15.35
CA GLU A 303 -3.04 -3.39 15.16
C GLU A 303 -4.20 -2.40 15.03
N GLN A 304 -5.28 -2.79 14.33
CA GLN A 304 -6.49 -1.97 14.29
C GLN A 304 -7.07 -1.76 15.70
N ALA A 305 -7.20 -2.82 16.50
CA ALA A 305 -7.71 -2.74 17.87
C ALA A 305 -6.80 -1.88 18.78
N ARG A 306 -5.47 -1.97 18.61
CA ARG A 306 -4.51 -1.10 19.31
C ARG A 306 -4.73 0.37 18.97
N ARG A 307 -4.87 0.71 17.69
CA ARG A 307 -5.12 2.09 17.24
C ARG A 307 -6.44 2.64 17.76
N GLU A 308 -7.50 1.84 17.78
CA GLU A 308 -8.79 2.24 18.32
C GLU A 308 -8.73 2.61 19.82
N GLN A 309 -7.80 2.03 20.57
CA GLN A 309 -7.60 2.36 21.98
C GLN A 309 -6.81 3.64 22.23
N ILE A 310 -5.90 4.03 21.34
CA ILE A 310 -4.93 5.10 21.59
C ILE A 310 -5.04 6.28 20.63
N PHE A 311 -5.71 6.10 19.48
CA PHE A 311 -5.89 7.16 18.49
C PHE A 311 -7.22 7.90 18.70
N ALA A 312 -7.22 9.18 18.34
CA ALA A 312 -8.45 9.96 18.32
C ALA A 312 -9.39 9.46 17.23
N SER A 313 -10.70 9.47 17.50
CA SER A 313 -11.73 9.08 16.52
C SER A 313 -11.74 9.95 15.24
N ALA A 314 -11.12 11.14 15.32
CA ALA A 314 -10.94 12.03 14.16
C ALA A 314 -9.80 11.60 13.21
N GLN A 315 -9.01 10.58 13.57
CA GLN A 315 -7.99 10.03 12.67
C GLN A 315 -8.64 9.02 11.73
N GLU A 316 -8.86 9.46 10.50
CA GLU A 316 -9.50 8.67 9.44
C GLU A 316 -8.66 7.45 9.06
N ARG A 317 -9.33 6.37 8.66
CA ARG A 317 -8.73 5.16 8.08
C ARG A 317 -9.18 5.03 6.63
N TYR A 318 -8.29 4.52 5.80
CA TYR A 318 -8.66 4.06 4.47
C TYR A 318 -9.31 2.69 4.60
N TYR A 319 -10.46 2.49 3.98
CA TYR A 319 -11.20 1.24 3.92
C TYR A 319 -11.81 0.76 5.27
N ASP A 320 -12.87 0.03 5.17
CA ASP A 320 -13.54 -0.62 6.31
C ASP A 320 -12.64 -1.71 6.93
N ARG A 321 -11.88 -2.41 6.08
CA ARG A 321 -10.86 -3.38 6.48
C ARG A 321 -9.49 -2.91 5.99
N PRO A 322 -8.79 -2.09 6.77
CA PRO A 322 -7.49 -1.55 6.37
C PRO A 322 -6.45 -2.66 6.28
N MET A 323 -5.57 -2.54 5.28
CA MET A 323 -4.38 -3.38 5.17
C MET A 323 -3.33 -2.89 6.16
N GLN A 324 -2.60 -3.80 6.79
CA GLN A 324 -1.37 -3.46 7.48
C GLN A 324 -0.23 -3.46 6.46
N ILE A 325 0.24 -2.28 6.09
CA ILE A 325 1.32 -2.12 5.12
C ILE A 325 2.65 -2.18 5.85
N GLU A 326 3.53 -3.06 5.39
CA GLU A 326 4.84 -3.28 5.99
C GLU A 326 5.99 -2.84 5.07
N ARG A 327 5.79 -2.87 3.76
CA ARG A 327 6.82 -2.49 2.79
C ARG A 327 6.23 -1.63 1.66
N GLY A 328 7.09 -0.83 1.05
CA GLY A 328 6.78 -0.12 -0.19
C GLY A 328 7.99 -0.15 -1.14
N TRP A 329 7.71 -0.25 -2.43
CA TRP A 329 8.73 -0.14 -3.48
C TRP A 329 8.14 0.53 -4.72
N ARG A 330 8.75 1.64 -5.13
CA ARG A 330 8.26 2.47 -6.23
C ARG A 330 6.78 2.84 -6.00
N HIS A 331 5.89 2.45 -6.89
CA HIS A 331 4.45 2.70 -6.78
C HIS A 331 3.65 1.51 -6.19
N HIS A 332 4.33 0.54 -5.60
CA HIS A 332 3.69 -0.58 -4.91
C HIS A 332 3.81 -0.48 -3.40
N LEU A 333 2.74 -0.85 -2.72
CA LEU A 333 2.69 -1.13 -1.29
C LEU A 333 2.57 -2.64 -1.09
N VAL A 334 3.16 -3.19 -0.04
CA VAL A 334 3.08 -4.61 0.29
C VAL A 334 2.62 -4.75 1.74
N ASP A 335 1.61 -5.57 1.97
CA ASP A 335 1.11 -5.83 3.31
C ASP A 335 1.91 -6.94 4.03
N THR A 336 1.56 -7.20 5.30
CA THR A 336 2.20 -8.21 6.14
C THR A 336 2.10 -9.62 5.58
N THR A 337 1.16 -9.89 4.68
CA THR A 337 0.96 -11.21 4.05
C THR A 337 1.75 -11.35 2.74
N GLY A 338 2.50 -10.33 2.34
CA GLY A 338 3.23 -10.32 1.08
C GLY A 338 2.37 -9.98 -0.13
N ARG A 339 1.15 -9.47 0.05
CA ARG A 339 0.32 -9.02 -1.05
C ARG A 339 0.73 -7.62 -1.49
N ALA A 340 0.94 -7.45 -2.79
CA ALA A 340 1.27 -6.16 -3.39
C ALA A 340 0.01 -5.42 -3.87
N TYR A 341 0.06 -4.09 -3.75
CA TYR A 341 -0.99 -3.16 -4.19
C TYR A 341 -0.36 -2.03 -4.98
N ILE A 342 -0.98 -1.64 -6.10
CA ILE A 342 -0.64 -0.39 -6.80
C ILE A 342 -1.19 0.79 -6.00
N ASP A 343 -0.33 1.71 -5.62
CA ASP A 343 -0.70 2.92 -4.89
C ASP A 343 -1.14 4.04 -5.84
N MET A 344 -2.44 4.29 -5.91
CA MET A 344 -3.00 5.35 -6.75
C MET A 344 -3.33 6.62 -5.98
N VAL A 345 -2.95 6.75 -4.70
CA VAL A 345 -3.35 7.89 -3.86
C VAL A 345 -2.20 8.67 -3.24
N ASN A 346 -0.99 8.10 -3.14
CA ASN A 346 0.06 8.63 -2.28
C ASN A 346 0.96 9.66 -2.99
N ASN A 347 0.41 10.83 -3.27
CA ASN A 347 1.17 11.93 -3.88
C ASN A 347 2.25 12.55 -2.94
N VAL A 348 2.34 12.10 -1.71
CA VAL A 348 3.39 12.49 -0.75
C VAL A 348 4.73 11.85 -1.13
N THR A 349 4.71 10.60 -1.59
CA THR A 349 5.89 9.87 -2.06
C THR A 349 6.02 10.02 -3.58
N GLY A 350 6.39 11.22 -4.03
CA GLY A 350 6.47 11.55 -5.45
C GLY A 350 7.40 10.64 -6.25
N LEU A 351 8.57 10.29 -5.70
CA LEU A 351 9.52 9.34 -6.30
C LEU A 351 9.10 7.87 -6.15
N GLY A 352 8.10 7.60 -5.34
CA GLY A 352 7.71 6.26 -4.90
C GLY A 352 8.33 5.88 -3.55
N HIS A 353 7.88 4.72 -3.07
CA HIS A 353 8.29 4.14 -1.80
C HIS A 353 9.69 3.53 -1.89
N GLY A 354 10.41 3.49 -0.77
CA GLY A 354 11.70 2.81 -0.65
C GLY A 354 12.81 3.36 -1.57
N HIS A 355 12.77 4.66 -1.92
CA HIS A 355 13.71 5.24 -2.86
C HIS A 355 15.14 5.29 -2.31
N ALA A 356 16.05 4.55 -2.91
CA ALA A 356 17.42 4.36 -2.42
C ALA A 356 18.20 5.68 -2.28
N GLY A 357 18.11 6.60 -3.26
CA GLY A 357 18.81 7.90 -3.20
C GLY A 357 18.36 8.78 -2.02
N VAL A 358 17.07 8.71 -1.62
CA VAL A 358 16.57 9.41 -0.44
C VAL A 358 17.08 8.74 0.84
N ALA A 359 17.05 7.41 0.91
CA ALA A 359 17.57 6.64 2.05
C ALA A 359 19.06 6.93 2.28
N ASP A 360 19.86 6.93 1.22
CA ASP A 360 21.29 7.24 1.27
C ASP A 360 21.55 8.70 1.73
N ALA A 361 20.76 9.64 1.23
CA ALA A 361 20.87 11.05 1.63
C ALA A 361 20.59 11.21 3.14
N VAL A 362 19.54 10.56 3.65
CA VAL A 362 19.21 10.53 5.08
C VAL A 362 20.34 9.91 5.89
N ASN A 363 20.77 8.69 5.55
CA ASN A 363 21.81 7.95 6.25
C ASN A 363 23.13 8.70 6.33
N ARG A 364 23.53 9.33 5.23
CA ARG A 364 24.77 10.12 5.17
C ARG A 364 24.66 11.38 6.02
N GLN A 365 23.61 12.19 5.82
CA GLN A 365 23.50 13.51 6.44
C GLN A 365 23.28 13.45 7.94
N ILE A 366 22.44 12.55 8.43
CA ILE A 366 22.13 12.44 9.86
C ILE A 366 23.37 12.07 10.71
N ARG A 367 24.34 11.38 10.12
CA ARG A 367 25.60 11.02 10.78
C ARG A 367 26.62 12.16 10.82
N ILE A 368 26.45 13.20 10.02
CA ILE A 368 27.37 14.34 9.92
C ILE A 368 26.89 15.50 10.75
N LEU A 369 25.70 16.01 10.42
CA LEU A 369 25.13 17.20 11.05
C LEU A 369 23.63 17.29 10.79
N ASN A 370 22.87 17.52 11.85
CA ASN A 370 21.54 18.08 11.77
C ASN A 370 21.36 19.16 12.83
N THR A 371 21.04 20.39 12.42
CA THR A 371 20.93 21.56 13.27
C THR A 371 19.92 22.56 12.67
N ASN A 372 19.68 23.71 13.35
CA ASN A 372 18.74 24.73 12.90
C ASN A 372 19.38 25.77 11.97
N SER A 373 18.54 26.51 11.24
CA SER A 373 18.92 27.49 10.21
C SER A 373 19.61 28.76 10.72
N ARG A 374 19.85 28.90 12.05
CA ARG A 374 20.61 30.01 12.61
C ARG A 374 22.13 29.81 12.46
N PHE A 375 22.56 28.58 12.19
CA PHE A 375 23.94 28.29 11.82
C PHE A 375 24.11 28.33 10.31
N LEU A 376 25.33 28.61 9.84
CA LEU A 376 25.64 28.56 8.41
C LEU A 376 26.05 27.12 8.03
N TYR A 377 25.37 26.59 7.05
CA TYR A 377 25.68 25.35 6.36
C TYR A 377 25.21 25.46 4.91
N ARG A 378 25.80 24.71 4.00
CA ARG A 378 25.62 24.90 2.56
C ARG A 378 24.27 24.40 2.05
N GLU A 379 23.74 23.34 2.65
CA GLU A 379 22.57 22.61 2.14
C GLU A 379 21.33 23.50 2.01
N LEU A 380 21.16 24.47 2.90
CA LEU A 380 20.03 25.42 2.86
C LEU A 380 20.11 26.32 1.64
N ALA A 381 21.29 26.90 1.34
CA ALA A 381 21.48 27.75 0.18
C ALA A 381 21.37 26.92 -1.12
N GLU A 382 22.07 25.79 -1.21
CA GLU A 382 22.04 24.90 -2.38
C GLU A 382 20.62 24.47 -2.74
N TYR A 383 19.81 24.08 -1.75
CA TYR A 383 18.43 23.65 -1.99
C TYR A 383 17.53 24.82 -2.41
N SER A 384 17.69 25.97 -1.74
CA SER A 384 16.93 27.17 -2.09
C SER A 384 17.25 27.65 -3.51
N GLU A 385 18.52 27.68 -3.90
CA GLU A 385 18.97 28.02 -5.26
C GLU A 385 18.40 27.07 -6.32
N ARG A 386 18.41 25.76 -6.03
CA ARG A 386 17.80 24.75 -6.92
C ARG A 386 16.29 24.96 -7.10
N LEU A 387 15.55 25.26 -6.02
CA LEU A 387 14.12 25.56 -6.10
C LEU A 387 13.83 26.81 -6.92
N LEU A 388 14.61 27.88 -6.72
CA LEU A 388 14.48 29.15 -7.48
C LEU A 388 14.81 28.94 -8.96
N ALA A 389 15.77 28.09 -9.30
CA ALA A 389 16.14 27.77 -10.68
C ALA A 389 15.02 27.02 -11.44
N LEU A 390 14.05 26.44 -10.75
CA LEU A 390 12.89 25.76 -11.34
C LEU A 390 11.68 26.70 -11.59
N LEU A 391 11.79 27.97 -11.24
CA LEU A 391 10.78 28.98 -11.55
C LEU A 391 10.83 29.39 -13.02
N PRO A 392 9.70 29.85 -13.60
CA PRO A 392 9.68 30.46 -14.93
C PRO A 392 10.70 31.62 -15.04
N GLU A 393 11.31 31.78 -16.21
CA GLU A 393 12.37 32.81 -16.45
C GLU A 393 11.94 34.25 -16.12
N ASN A 394 10.65 34.57 -16.19
CA ASN A 394 10.08 35.85 -15.90
C ASN A 394 9.53 35.99 -14.47
N SER A 395 9.89 35.10 -13.56
CA SER A 395 9.48 35.15 -12.16
C SER A 395 10.28 36.19 -11.38
N ASP A 396 9.61 37.00 -10.61
CA ASP A 396 10.23 37.98 -9.68
C ASP A 396 10.47 37.38 -8.27
N LEU A 397 10.26 36.06 -8.09
CA LEU A 397 10.44 35.38 -6.82
C LEU A 397 11.90 34.99 -6.64
N ASP A 398 12.48 35.38 -5.52
CA ASP A 398 13.93 35.25 -5.25
C ASP A 398 14.28 34.79 -3.84
N THR A 399 13.27 34.43 -3.03
CA THR A 399 13.45 34.12 -1.61
C THR A 399 12.67 32.87 -1.23
N VAL A 400 13.32 31.95 -0.49
CA VAL A 400 12.74 30.71 0.02
C VAL A 400 12.73 30.70 1.55
N LEU A 401 11.59 30.35 2.16
CA LEU A 401 11.47 30.11 3.59
C LEU A 401 11.00 28.67 3.78
N LEU A 402 11.82 27.86 4.47
CA LEU A 402 11.52 26.43 4.68
C LEU A 402 10.87 26.18 6.05
N VAL A 403 9.88 25.31 6.06
CA VAL A 403 9.11 24.80 7.21
C VAL A 403 9.02 23.27 7.12
N ASN A 404 8.10 22.62 7.84
CA ASN A 404 8.07 21.16 7.93
C ASN A 404 6.81 20.51 7.32
N SER A 405 5.83 21.30 6.92
CA SER A 405 4.58 20.79 6.34
C SER A 405 3.91 21.81 5.43
N GLY A 406 2.92 21.35 4.64
CA GLY A 406 2.08 22.24 3.82
C GLY A 406 1.24 23.19 4.67
N SER A 407 0.70 22.73 5.80
CA SER A 407 -0.07 23.59 6.71
C SER A 407 0.76 24.73 7.30
N GLU A 408 2.01 24.44 7.70
CA GLU A 408 2.94 25.49 8.13
C GLU A 408 3.30 26.44 6.98
N ALA A 409 3.46 25.93 5.76
CA ALA A 409 3.77 26.75 4.59
C ALA A 409 2.61 27.71 4.28
N VAL A 410 1.37 27.24 4.34
CA VAL A 410 0.17 28.09 4.15
C VAL A 410 0.04 29.11 5.27
N ASP A 411 0.17 28.72 6.56
CA ASP A 411 0.15 29.67 7.68
C ASP A 411 1.21 30.76 7.50
N LEU A 412 2.43 30.39 7.08
CA LEU A 412 3.50 31.34 6.81
C LEU A 412 3.19 32.26 5.63
N ALA A 413 2.66 31.73 4.51
CA ALA A 413 2.29 32.51 3.34
C ALA A 413 1.20 33.53 3.67
N LEU A 414 0.17 33.16 4.41
CA LEU A 414 -0.89 34.04 4.88
C LEU A 414 -0.31 35.17 5.76
N ARG A 415 0.58 34.83 6.69
CA ARG A 415 1.24 35.78 7.56
C ARG A 415 2.14 36.77 6.79
N LEU A 416 2.89 36.27 5.81
CA LEU A 416 3.72 37.07 4.93
C LEU A 416 2.85 38.06 4.12
N ALA A 417 1.76 37.59 3.55
CA ALA A 417 0.83 38.44 2.79
C ALA A 417 0.19 39.51 3.65
N GLN A 418 -0.26 39.18 4.86
CA GLN A 418 -0.83 40.15 5.81
C GLN A 418 0.21 41.17 6.27
N ALA A 419 1.44 40.76 6.52
CA ALA A 419 2.53 41.66 6.91
C ALA A 419 2.90 42.62 5.78
N ALA A 420 2.97 42.14 4.53
CA ALA A 420 3.36 42.94 3.37
C ALA A 420 2.28 43.94 2.94
N THR A 421 1.00 43.60 3.12
CA THR A 421 -0.11 44.46 2.74
C THR A 421 -0.62 45.35 3.89
N GLY A 422 -0.36 44.99 5.14
CA GLY A 422 -0.97 45.58 6.33
C GLY A 422 -2.46 45.28 6.48
N ARG A 423 -3.00 44.35 5.72
CA ARG A 423 -4.41 43.95 5.64
C ARG A 423 -4.64 42.59 6.26
N LYS A 424 -5.90 42.22 6.51
CA LYS A 424 -6.23 40.93 7.17
C LYS A 424 -7.05 39.99 6.31
N THR A 425 -7.94 40.53 5.44
CA THR A 425 -8.90 39.69 4.71
C THR A 425 -8.19 38.80 3.69
N VAL A 426 -8.50 37.50 3.73
CA VAL A 426 -8.03 36.51 2.76
C VAL A 426 -9.23 35.97 2.02
N VAL A 427 -9.12 35.84 0.71
CA VAL A 427 -10.10 35.16 -0.13
C VAL A 427 -9.62 33.76 -0.43
N SER A 428 -10.48 32.76 -0.17
CA SER A 428 -10.31 31.35 -0.55
C SER A 428 -11.46 30.92 -1.44
N LEU A 429 -11.30 29.83 -2.17
CA LEU A 429 -12.37 29.25 -2.99
C LEU A 429 -13.22 28.26 -2.17
N ARG A 430 -14.47 28.02 -2.59
CA ARG A 430 -15.25 26.89 -2.12
C ARG A 430 -14.56 25.56 -2.53
N GLU A 431 -14.76 24.51 -1.78
CA GLU A 431 -14.19 23.15 -2.00
C GLU A 431 -12.64 23.09 -1.90
N ALA A 432 -11.97 24.15 -1.41
CA ALA A 432 -10.50 24.19 -1.31
C ALA A 432 -9.98 23.51 -0.03
N TYR A 433 -8.77 22.94 -0.14
CA TYR A 433 -8.04 22.40 0.99
C TYR A 433 -6.62 22.96 1.06
N HIS A 434 -6.28 23.63 2.16
CA HIS A 434 -5.01 24.32 2.36
C HIS A 434 -4.25 23.86 3.61
N GLY A 435 -4.79 22.94 4.36
CA GLY A 435 -4.20 22.41 5.57
C GLY A 435 -5.14 22.45 6.77
N TRP A 436 -4.60 22.15 7.95
CA TRP A 436 -5.41 21.95 9.14
C TRP A 436 -4.87 22.61 10.42
N THR A 437 -3.81 23.43 10.34
CA THR A 437 -3.44 24.35 11.41
C THR A 437 -4.42 25.53 11.42
N MET A 438 -4.48 26.29 12.50
CA MET A 438 -5.56 27.27 12.71
C MET A 438 -5.78 28.25 11.54
N ALA A 439 -4.72 28.74 10.90
CA ALA A 439 -4.87 29.69 9.79
C ALA A 439 -5.09 28.96 8.45
N SER A 440 -4.44 27.84 8.20
CA SER A 440 -4.67 27.05 7.00
C SER A 440 -6.02 26.35 7.00
N ASP A 441 -6.53 25.89 8.16
CA ASP A 441 -7.91 25.38 8.31
C ASP A 441 -8.93 26.51 8.09
N ALA A 442 -8.63 27.72 8.57
CA ALA A 442 -9.51 28.85 8.34
C ALA A 442 -9.76 29.14 6.86
N VAL A 443 -8.83 28.88 5.96
CA VAL A 443 -8.98 29.03 4.51
C VAL A 443 -9.32 27.74 3.78
N THR A 444 -9.33 26.59 4.46
CA THR A 444 -9.83 25.29 3.97
C THR A 444 -11.35 25.29 4.03
N THR A 445 -12.02 25.09 2.91
CA THR A 445 -13.48 25.21 2.76
C THR A 445 -14.13 23.89 2.32
N SER A 446 -13.33 22.83 2.18
CA SER A 446 -13.77 21.50 1.75
C SER A 446 -14.69 20.85 2.78
N ALA A 447 -15.93 20.58 2.41
CA ALA A 447 -16.88 19.85 3.25
C ALA A 447 -16.50 18.36 3.39
N TYR A 448 -15.66 17.83 2.51
CA TYR A 448 -15.09 16.48 2.62
C TYR A 448 -14.22 16.33 3.86
N ASP A 449 -13.36 17.33 4.14
CA ASP A 449 -12.47 17.31 5.30
C ASP A 449 -13.14 17.82 6.58
N ASN A 450 -14.02 18.81 6.44
CA ASN A 450 -14.74 19.41 7.56
C ASN A 450 -16.18 19.79 7.13
N PRO A 451 -17.20 19.00 7.49
CA PRO A 451 -18.58 19.29 7.12
C PRO A 451 -19.10 20.65 7.63
N TYR A 452 -18.46 21.23 8.64
CA TYR A 452 -18.77 22.56 9.20
C TYR A 452 -17.85 23.66 8.68
N ALA A 453 -17.04 23.37 7.66
CA ALA A 453 -16.03 24.29 7.16
C ALA A 453 -16.59 25.67 6.77
N LEU A 454 -17.77 25.76 6.19
CA LEU A 454 -18.39 27.03 5.80
C LEU A 454 -19.05 27.78 6.96
N GLU A 455 -19.49 27.08 8.01
CA GLU A 455 -20.20 27.67 9.15
C GLU A 455 -19.25 28.32 10.15
N ASN A 456 -18.06 27.76 10.32
CA ASN A 456 -17.08 28.15 11.35
C ASN A 456 -15.97 29.08 10.85
N ARG A 457 -16.18 29.79 9.73
CA ARG A 457 -15.16 30.71 9.18
C ARG A 457 -14.96 31.94 10.05
N PRO A 458 -13.71 32.36 10.31
CA PRO A 458 -13.44 33.63 10.97
C PRO A 458 -13.72 34.81 10.02
N ASP A 459 -14.05 35.98 10.59
CA ASP A 459 -14.43 37.19 9.85
C ASP A 459 -13.38 37.65 8.82
N TRP A 460 -12.13 37.28 8.98
CA TRP A 460 -11.06 37.68 8.05
C TRP A 460 -10.99 36.78 6.80
N VAL A 461 -11.78 35.72 6.72
CA VAL A 461 -11.87 34.83 5.53
C VAL A 461 -13.12 35.19 4.72
N HIS A 462 -12.98 35.32 3.42
CA HIS A 462 -14.06 35.37 2.45
C HIS A 462 -13.97 34.19 1.53
N VAL A 463 -15.11 33.54 1.26
CA VAL A 463 -15.19 32.35 0.40
C VAL A 463 -15.83 32.74 -0.92
N ALA A 464 -15.05 32.72 -1.99
CA ALA A 464 -15.52 32.94 -3.36
C ALA A 464 -16.01 31.62 -3.98
N ASP A 465 -16.80 31.70 -5.05
CA ASP A 465 -17.35 30.53 -5.73
C ASP A 465 -16.24 29.71 -6.41
N VAL A 466 -16.44 28.38 -6.45
CA VAL A 466 -15.49 27.46 -7.08
C VAL A 466 -15.61 27.51 -8.60
N PRO A 467 -14.50 27.73 -9.34
CA PRO A 467 -14.54 27.78 -10.81
C PRO A 467 -14.58 26.37 -11.43
N ASN A 468 -15.64 25.64 -11.13
CA ASN A 468 -15.85 24.27 -11.62
C ASN A 468 -16.72 24.29 -12.88
N GLN A 469 -16.13 23.93 -14.04
CA GLN A 469 -16.80 23.94 -15.33
C GLN A 469 -17.87 22.84 -15.49
N TYR A 470 -17.85 21.84 -14.65
CA TYR A 470 -18.80 20.72 -14.72
C TYR A 470 -19.97 20.90 -13.74
N ARG A 471 -19.69 21.15 -12.46
CA ARG A 471 -20.70 21.25 -11.39
C ARG A 471 -20.97 22.68 -10.88
N GLY A 472 -20.13 23.63 -11.24
CA GLY A 472 -20.23 24.99 -10.72
C GLY A 472 -21.36 25.82 -11.33
N THR A 473 -21.39 27.09 -10.92
CA THR A 473 -22.38 28.08 -11.36
C THR A 473 -22.37 28.32 -12.87
N TYR A 474 -21.18 28.37 -13.46
CA TYR A 474 -21.00 28.44 -14.92
C TYR A 474 -20.43 27.14 -15.45
N ARG A 475 -21.12 26.52 -16.42
CA ARG A 475 -20.77 25.21 -16.97
C ARG A 475 -20.30 25.32 -18.41
N GLY A 476 -19.47 24.35 -18.81
CA GLY A 476 -18.90 24.25 -20.16
C GLY A 476 -17.67 25.13 -20.33
N ASP A 477 -17.21 25.23 -21.58
CA ASP A 477 -16.00 25.94 -21.94
C ASP A 477 -16.14 27.46 -21.81
N ALA A 478 -15.02 28.18 -21.76
CA ALA A 478 -14.93 29.65 -21.71
C ALA A 478 -15.66 30.32 -20.50
N THR A 479 -15.66 29.67 -19.35
CA THR A 479 -16.26 30.16 -18.11
C THR A 479 -15.29 30.98 -17.25
N GLY A 480 -13.99 30.93 -17.53
CA GLY A 480 -12.94 31.56 -16.72
C GLY A 480 -13.16 33.06 -16.46
N ALA A 481 -13.44 33.82 -17.51
CA ALA A 481 -13.69 35.25 -17.38
C ALA A 481 -14.93 35.57 -16.51
N LYS A 482 -15.95 34.70 -16.50
CA LYS A 482 -17.16 34.90 -15.67
C LYS A 482 -16.85 34.72 -14.20
N TYR A 483 -16.19 33.60 -13.84
CA TYR A 483 -15.76 33.37 -12.46
C TYR A 483 -14.78 34.44 -11.97
N ALA A 484 -13.86 34.90 -12.82
CA ALA A 484 -12.96 35.98 -12.47
C ALA A 484 -13.71 37.31 -12.27
N ALA A 485 -14.79 37.57 -13.04
CA ALA A 485 -15.62 38.75 -12.86
C ALA A 485 -16.40 38.69 -11.54
N ASP A 486 -16.94 37.55 -11.15
CA ASP A 486 -17.62 37.37 -9.86
C ASP A 486 -16.64 37.56 -8.70
N LEU A 487 -15.41 37.01 -8.77
CA LEU A 487 -14.36 37.33 -7.79
C LEU A 487 -14.09 38.83 -7.72
N GLY A 488 -14.05 39.54 -8.87
CA GLY A 488 -13.90 40.98 -8.89
C GLY A 488 -15.03 41.71 -8.15
N ALA A 489 -16.28 41.26 -8.33
CA ALA A 489 -17.42 41.82 -7.61
C ALA A 489 -17.34 41.58 -6.09
N ASP A 490 -16.86 40.40 -5.69
CA ASP A 490 -16.59 40.08 -4.27
C ASP A 490 -15.52 41.02 -3.68
N LEU A 491 -14.43 41.28 -4.41
CA LEU A 491 -13.38 42.20 -3.99
C LEU A 491 -13.91 43.65 -3.80
N ASP A 492 -14.74 44.12 -4.73
CA ASP A 492 -15.39 45.46 -4.65
C ASP A 492 -16.36 45.52 -3.45
N ALA A 493 -17.12 44.47 -3.21
CA ALA A 493 -18.04 44.38 -2.07
C ALA A 493 -17.27 44.39 -0.74
N LEU A 494 -16.17 43.67 -0.63
CA LEU A 494 -15.30 43.65 0.55
C LEU A 494 -14.68 45.02 0.81
N ALA A 495 -14.18 45.72 -0.23
CA ALA A 495 -13.63 47.06 -0.12
C ALA A 495 -14.68 48.06 0.39
N THR A 496 -15.93 47.96 -0.10
CA THR A 496 -17.05 48.79 0.36
C THR A 496 -17.36 48.58 1.85
N GLN A 497 -17.09 47.39 2.38
CA GLN A 497 -17.23 47.04 3.80
C GLN A 497 -16.00 47.41 4.65
N GLY A 498 -14.97 48.01 4.06
CA GLY A 498 -13.70 48.29 4.73
C GLY A 498 -12.87 47.03 5.02
N ARG A 499 -13.11 45.95 4.31
CA ARG A 499 -12.43 44.67 4.40
C ARG A 499 -11.46 44.48 3.23
N ASP A 500 -10.48 45.37 3.12
CA ASP A 500 -9.47 45.29 2.06
C ASP A 500 -8.71 43.97 2.09
N VAL A 501 -8.55 43.38 0.90
CA VAL A 501 -7.98 42.03 0.74
C VAL A 501 -6.46 42.08 0.89
N ALA A 502 -5.93 41.18 1.77
CA ALA A 502 -4.51 40.92 1.93
C ALA A 502 -4.02 39.91 0.89
N ALA A 503 -4.78 38.84 0.68
CA ALA A 503 -4.41 37.74 -0.25
C ALA A 503 -5.63 37.03 -0.82
N PHE A 504 -5.42 36.42 -1.98
CA PHE A 504 -6.21 35.36 -2.56
C PHE A 504 -5.34 34.10 -2.59
N ILE A 505 -5.82 32.99 -2.02
CA ILE A 505 -5.16 31.68 -2.06
C ILE A 505 -5.97 30.74 -2.94
N CYS A 506 -5.27 30.00 -3.81
CA CYS A 506 -5.89 29.08 -4.75
C CYS A 506 -4.97 27.90 -5.03
N GLU A 507 -5.52 26.68 -5.01
CA GLU A 507 -4.89 25.51 -5.60
C GLU A 507 -4.85 25.67 -7.12
N SER A 508 -3.73 25.35 -7.78
CA SER A 508 -3.61 25.44 -9.25
C SER A 508 -4.47 24.38 -9.96
N VAL A 509 -4.84 23.32 -9.26
CA VAL A 509 -5.87 22.32 -9.63
C VAL A 509 -6.68 22.05 -8.37
N LEU A 510 -7.99 22.09 -8.47
CA LEU A 510 -8.90 21.93 -7.35
C LEU A 510 -8.91 20.46 -6.87
N GLY A 511 -8.07 20.16 -5.86
CA GLY A 511 -7.77 18.80 -5.43
C GLY A 511 -8.95 18.10 -4.83
N ASN A 512 -9.57 18.70 -3.83
CA ASN A 512 -10.71 18.11 -3.14
C ASN A 512 -12.05 18.30 -3.87
N ALA A 513 -12.10 19.13 -4.92
CA ALA A 513 -13.20 19.13 -5.85
C ALA A 513 -13.16 17.96 -6.86
N GLY A 514 -12.11 17.12 -6.82
CA GLY A 514 -11.97 15.94 -7.68
C GLY A 514 -10.88 16.03 -8.74
N GLY A 515 -9.85 16.87 -8.55
CA GLY A 515 -8.80 17.07 -9.54
C GLY A 515 -9.24 17.97 -10.72
N VAL A 516 -10.19 18.87 -10.47
CA VAL A 516 -10.77 19.73 -11.50
C VAL A 516 -9.78 20.81 -11.90
N LEU A 517 -9.47 20.89 -13.20
CA LEU A 517 -8.65 21.95 -13.76
C LEU A 517 -9.40 23.30 -13.70
N LEU A 518 -8.66 24.36 -13.42
CA LEU A 518 -9.21 25.70 -13.48
C LEU A 518 -9.59 26.08 -14.92
N PRO A 519 -10.70 26.81 -15.13
CA PRO A 519 -11.06 27.27 -16.49
C PRO A 519 -9.97 28.11 -17.11
N GLU A 520 -9.79 28.00 -18.41
CA GLU A 520 -8.81 28.79 -19.17
C GLU A 520 -8.97 30.31 -18.87
N GLY A 521 -7.84 30.95 -18.59
CA GLY A 521 -7.75 32.37 -18.29
C GLY A 521 -8.21 32.78 -16.89
N TYR A 522 -8.87 31.88 -16.13
CA TYR A 522 -9.40 32.24 -14.80
C TYR A 522 -8.33 32.75 -13.83
N LEU A 523 -7.27 31.96 -13.65
CA LEU A 523 -6.26 32.28 -12.61
C LEU A 523 -5.49 33.54 -12.93
N ALA A 524 -5.16 33.80 -14.19
CA ALA A 524 -4.48 35.02 -14.62
C ALA A 524 -5.36 36.25 -14.42
N ASP A 525 -6.65 36.18 -14.80
CA ASP A 525 -7.62 37.28 -14.58
C ASP A 525 -7.89 37.52 -13.09
N ALA A 526 -8.05 36.45 -12.29
CA ALA A 526 -8.24 36.52 -10.86
C ALA A 526 -7.06 37.25 -10.18
N TYR A 527 -5.83 36.84 -10.52
CA TYR A 527 -4.63 37.48 -9.99
C TYR A 527 -4.52 38.97 -10.37
N ALA A 528 -4.85 39.32 -11.62
CA ALA A 528 -4.88 40.71 -12.05
C ALA A 528 -5.86 41.55 -11.21
N ARG A 529 -7.06 41.05 -10.93
CA ARG A 529 -8.08 41.72 -10.10
C ARG A 529 -7.67 41.84 -8.65
N VAL A 530 -7.12 40.77 -8.06
CA VAL A 530 -6.62 40.78 -6.67
C VAL A 530 -5.51 41.82 -6.51
N ARG A 531 -4.56 41.89 -7.44
CA ARG A 531 -3.49 42.91 -7.42
C ARG A 531 -4.03 44.34 -7.63
N ALA A 532 -5.02 44.51 -8.50
CA ALA A 532 -5.68 45.79 -8.68
C ALA A 532 -6.38 46.24 -7.38
N ALA A 533 -6.93 45.34 -6.59
CA ALA A 533 -7.47 45.57 -5.26
C ALA A 533 -6.38 45.74 -4.17
N GLY A 534 -5.07 45.56 -4.52
CA GLY A 534 -3.91 45.71 -3.64
C GLY A 534 -3.64 44.52 -2.76
N GLY A 535 -4.21 43.35 -3.06
CA GLY A 535 -3.92 42.06 -2.45
C GLY A 535 -2.77 41.34 -3.14
N LEU A 536 -2.31 40.20 -2.54
CA LEU A 536 -1.29 39.32 -3.06
C LEU A 536 -1.91 37.98 -3.49
N CYS A 537 -1.26 37.28 -4.41
CA CYS A 537 -1.73 36.02 -4.97
C CYS A 537 -0.86 34.87 -4.48
N ILE A 538 -1.47 33.89 -3.82
CA ILE A 538 -0.82 32.71 -3.29
C ILE A 538 -1.24 31.51 -4.15
N ALA A 539 -0.26 30.88 -4.84
CA ALA A 539 -0.46 29.59 -5.50
C ALA A 539 -0.18 28.48 -4.51
N ASP A 540 -1.15 27.63 -4.25
CA ASP A 540 -0.96 26.43 -3.45
C ASP A 540 -0.54 25.27 -4.36
N GLU A 541 0.77 24.98 -4.38
CA GLU A 541 1.41 23.94 -5.18
C GLU A 541 1.68 22.65 -4.38
N VAL A 542 1.16 22.55 -3.16
CA VAL A 542 1.40 21.41 -2.26
C VAL A 542 0.98 20.08 -2.86
N GLN A 543 -0.03 20.06 -3.72
CA GLN A 543 -0.52 18.84 -4.36
C GLN A 543 -0.05 18.65 -5.79
N VAL A 544 0.18 19.69 -6.55
CA VAL A 544 0.35 19.64 -8.01
C VAL A 544 1.74 20.06 -8.49
N GLY A 545 2.52 20.70 -7.67
CA GLY A 545 3.91 21.02 -7.98
C GLY A 545 4.81 19.77 -8.18
N PHE A 546 6.04 20.01 -8.50
CA PHE A 546 7.05 18.98 -8.75
C PHE A 546 6.71 18.07 -9.94
N GLY A 547 6.30 18.66 -11.07
CA GLY A 547 6.13 17.97 -12.34
C GLY A 547 4.95 17.01 -12.42
N ARG A 548 4.06 16.98 -11.42
CA ARG A 548 2.92 16.05 -11.37
C ARG A 548 1.96 16.19 -12.54
N MET A 549 1.81 17.41 -13.05
CA MET A 549 0.96 17.70 -14.21
C MET A 549 1.59 17.22 -15.53
N GLY A 550 2.87 16.90 -15.54
CA GLY A 550 3.60 16.44 -16.73
C GLY A 550 3.98 17.56 -17.69
N SER A 551 3.05 18.45 -18.02
CA SER A 551 3.24 19.57 -18.94
C SER A 551 4.12 20.70 -18.39
N SER A 552 4.16 20.87 -17.06
CA SER A 552 4.91 21.88 -16.35
C SER A 552 5.45 21.37 -15.01
N PHE A 553 6.45 22.06 -14.44
CA PHE A 553 6.95 21.73 -13.11
C PHE A 553 6.03 22.27 -12.00
N TRP A 554 5.47 23.47 -12.19
CA TRP A 554 4.48 24.08 -11.31
C TRP A 554 3.11 24.09 -11.98
N GLY A 555 2.04 23.80 -11.22
CA GLY A 555 0.69 23.77 -11.77
C GLY A 555 0.19 25.11 -12.27
N PHE A 556 0.57 26.23 -11.63
CA PHE A 556 0.17 27.56 -12.05
C PHE A 556 0.68 27.98 -13.44
N GLU A 557 1.76 27.36 -13.93
CA GLU A 557 2.31 27.66 -15.25
C GLU A 557 1.33 27.37 -16.39
N GLN A 558 0.46 26.35 -16.21
CA GLN A 558 -0.56 25.99 -17.21
C GLN A 558 -1.52 27.13 -17.53
N SER A 559 -1.78 28.00 -16.57
CA SER A 559 -2.69 29.15 -16.72
C SER A 559 -1.99 30.45 -17.12
N GLY A 560 -0.66 30.43 -17.30
CA GLY A 560 0.13 31.62 -17.55
C GLY A 560 0.09 32.64 -16.39
N ALA A 561 -0.34 32.22 -15.20
CA ALA A 561 -0.41 33.07 -14.03
C ALA A 561 0.95 33.21 -13.35
N ALA A 562 1.22 34.34 -12.74
CA ALA A 562 2.43 34.58 -11.95
C ALA A 562 2.02 34.89 -10.50
N PRO A 563 2.20 33.97 -9.54
CA PRO A 563 1.87 34.24 -8.13
C PRO A 563 2.88 35.17 -7.46
N ASP A 564 2.48 35.76 -6.32
CA ASP A 564 3.37 36.52 -5.44
C ASP A 564 4.01 35.65 -4.36
N LEU A 565 3.32 34.55 -4.02
CA LEU A 565 3.81 33.52 -3.11
C LEU A 565 3.42 32.11 -3.64
N ILE A 566 4.28 31.14 -3.42
CA ILE A 566 4.02 29.73 -3.74
C ILE A 566 4.19 28.92 -2.47
N THR A 567 3.18 28.12 -2.08
CA THR A 567 3.31 27.16 -0.99
C THR A 567 3.65 25.78 -1.55
N ILE A 568 4.64 25.11 -0.95
CA ILE A 568 5.16 23.82 -1.37
C ILE A 568 5.34 22.88 -0.18
N ALA A 569 5.12 21.58 -0.40
CA ALA A 569 5.37 20.53 0.59
C ALA A 569 5.39 19.13 -0.09
N LYS A 570 4.66 18.17 0.46
CA LYS A 570 4.44 16.78 0.01
C LYS A 570 5.58 16.17 -0.85
N PRO A 571 5.63 16.36 -2.18
CA PRO A 571 6.64 15.71 -3.02
C PRO A 571 8.07 16.20 -2.74
N MET A 572 8.27 17.39 -2.14
CA MET A 572 9.60 17.91 -1.80
C MET A 572 10.46 16.96 -1.00
N GLY A 573 9.84 16.16 -0.13
CA GLY A 573 10.53 15.30 0.82
C GLY A 573 10.36 13.81 0.55
N ASN A 574 9.55 13.42 -0.43
CA ASN A 574 9.20 12.01 -0.66
C ASN A 574 8.77 11.28 0.62
N GLY A 575 7.88 11.91 1.40
CA GLY A 575 7.43 11.42 2.72
C GLY A 575 8.23 11.98 3.91
N PHE A 576 9.41 12.58 3.69
CA PHE A 576 10.15 13.26 4.75
C PHE A 576 9.51 14.64 5.05
N PRO A 577 9.41 15.03 6.35
CA PRO A 577 8.76 16.30 6.73
C PRO A 577 9.53 17.53 6.21
N ILE A 578 8.98 18.18 5.20
CA ILE A 578 9.49 19.43 4.63
C ILE A 578 8.35 20.19 3.95
N GLY A 579 8.39 21.51 4.02
CA GLY A 579 7.52 22.41 3.31
C GLY A 579 8.21 23.75 3.15
N GLY A 580 7.60 24.69 2.43
CA GLY A 580 8.21 25.99 2.23
C GLY A 580 7.29 26.98 1.54
N VAL A 581 7.74 28.22 1.54
CA VAL A 581 7.17 29.34 0.79
C VAL A 581 8.25 29.92 -0.11
N ILE A 582 7.96 30.07 -1.39
CA ILE A 582 8.78 30.84 -2.35
C ILE A 582 8.08 32.17 -2.58
N THR A 583 8.81 33.29 -2.47
CA THR A 583 8.25 34.62 -2.60
C THR A 583 9.35 35.63 -3.00
N SER A 584 9.00 36.90 -3.14
CA SER A 584 10.00 37.95 -3.33
C SER A 584 10.59 38.41 -1.99
N LYS A 585 11.85 38.81 -2.01
CA LYS A 585 12.55 39.36 -0.83
C LYS A 585 11.77 40.54 -0.19
N ARG A 586 11.13 41.36 -1.01
CA ARG A 586 10.29 42.46 -0.53
C ARG A 586 9.13 41.98 0.37
N ILE A 587 8.47 40.90 -0.01
CA ILE A 587 7.36 40.32 0.77
C ILE A 587 7.92 39.62 2.00
N ALA A 588 8.99 38.86 1.85
CA ALA A 588 9.64 38.15 2.98
C ALA A 588 10.15 39.12 4.05
N ASP A 589 10.80 40.21 3.67
CA ASP A 589 11.35 41.23 4.58
C ASP A 589 10.26 41.99 5.35
N ALA A 590 9.04 42.11 4.80
CA ALA A 590 7.92 42.73 5.50
C ALA A 590 7.55 42.04 6.82
N LEU A 591 7.82 40.72 6.93
CA LEU A 591 7.60 39.98 8.17
C LEU A 591 8.44 40.49 9.34
N SER A 592 9.60 41.13 9.08
CA SER A 592 10.47 41.68 10.11
C SER A 592 9.79 42.75 10.97
N SER A 593 8.75 43.40 10.43
CA SER A 593 7.91 44.35 11.16
C SER A 593 7.08 43.71 12.28
N GLN A 594 6.85 42.40 12.18
CA GLN A 594 6.06 41.60 13.14
C GLN A 594 6.94 40.68 14.04
N GLY A 595 8.25 40.68 13.83
CA GLY A 595 9.20 39.87 14.56
C GLY A 595 10.14 39.05 13.67
N GLN A 596 10.81 38.07 14.24
CA GLN A 596 11.75 37.23 13.50
C GLN A 596 11.10 35.88 13.15
N PHE A 597 11.32 35.42 11.93
CA PHE A 597 10.98 34.06 11.55
C PHE A 597 12.01 33.07 12.10
N PHE A 598 11.52 32.01 12.73
CA PHE A 598 12.31 30.89 13.17
C PHE A 598 11.48 29.61 13.21
N SER A 599 12.02 28.57 12.62
CA SER A 599 11.55 27.20 12.78
C SER A 599 12.70 26.32 13.30
N SER A 600 12.46 25.54 14.35
CA SER A 600 13.50 24.69 14.96
C SER A 600 14.00 23.62 14.00
N ALA A 601 13.14 23.09 13.14
CA ALA A 601 13.46 22.03 12.21
C ALA A 601 13.32 22.46 10.73
N GLY A 602 12.61 23.55 10.42
CA GLY A 602 12.46 24.04 9.07
C GLY A 602 13.79 24.43 8.44
N GLY A 603 14.10 23.87 7.27
CA GLY A 603 15.34 24.12 6.54
C GLY A 603 16.60 23.55 7.18
N ASN A 604 16.50 22.55 8.06
CA ASN A 604 17.66 21.87 8.63
C ASN A 604 18.49 21.14 7.55
N PRO A 605 19.78 20.83 7.81
CA PRO A 605 20.65 20.18 6.82
C PRO A 605 20.09 18.88 6.26
N LEU A 606 19.46 18.06 7.11
CA LEU A 606 18.89 16.78 6.71
C LEU A 606 17.71 16.95 5.74
N SER A 607 16.74 17.82 6.08
CA SER A 607 15.61 18.11 5.19
C SER A 607 16.05 18.68 3.85
N CYS A 608 17.04 19.61 3.85
CA CYS A 608 17.58 20.18 2.62
C CYS A 608 18.31 19.12 1.77
N ARG A 609 19.06 18.21 2.39
CA ARG A 609 19.74 17.14 1.68
C ARG A 609 18.76 16.12 1.07
N VAL A 610 17.67 15.83 1.78
CA VAL A 610 16.54 15.03 1.24
C VAL A 610 15.91 15.75 0.05
N GLY A 611 15.60 17.04 0.18
CA GLY A 611 15.03 17.83 -0.93
C GLY A 611 15.94 17.87 -2.16
N LEU A 612 17.25 18.01 -1.98
CA LEU A 612 18.24 17.92 -3.07
C LEU A 612 18.20 16.55 -3.75
N ALA A 613 18.18 15.46 -2.97
CA ALA A 613 18.08 14.10 -3.51
C ALA A 613 16.77 13.87 -4.29
N VAL A 614 15.68 14.48 -3.84
CA VAL A 614 14.40 14.44 -4.58
C VAL A 614 14.53 15.14 -5.92
N LEU A 615 15.11 16.34 -5.99
CA LEU A 615 15.30 17.07 -7.24
C LEU A 615 16.23 16.33 -8.21
N ASP A 616 17.31 15.73 -7.69
CA ASP A 616 18.23 14.92 -8.48
C ASP A 616 17.53 13.69 -9.10
N ALA A 617 16.69 13.00 -8.32
CA ALA A 617 15.92 11.86 -8.80
C ALA A 617 14.84 12.27 -9.82
N MET A 618 14.13 13.37 -9.57
CA MET A 618 13.14 13.92 -10.51
C MET A 618 13.72 14.13 -11.91
N GLU A 619 14.94 14.69 -11.96
CA GLU A 619 15.67 14.95 -13.21
C GLU A 619 16.23 13.67 -13.83
N SER A 620 16.99 12.88 -13.05
CA SER A 620 17.70 11.71 -13.56
C SER A 620 16.78 10.56 -14.00
N GLU A 621 15.61 10.42 -13.37
CA GLU A 621 14.60 9.41 -13.70
C GLU A 621 13.53 9.92 -14.69
N GLY A 622 13.56 11.20 -15.07
CA GLY A 622 12.63 11.79 -16.03
C GLY A 622 11.17 11.77 -15.56
N LEU A 623 10.93 11.95 -14.25
CA LEU A 623 9.61 11.70 -13.64
C LEU A 623 8.51 12.66 -14.10
N GLN A 624 8.85 13.89 -14.46
CA GLN A 624 7.87 14.82 -15.06
C GLN A 624 7.39 14.32 -16.42
N GLU A 625 8.30 13.85 -17.28
CA GLU A 625 7.93 13.29 -18.59
C GLU A 625 7.14 11.98 -18.41
N ASN A 626 7.51 11.15 -17.43
CA ASN A 626 6.74 9.96 -17.09
C ASN A 626 5.30 10.34 -16.67
N ALA A 627 5.14 11.37 -15.85
CA ALA A 627 3.81 11.86 -15.47
C ALA A 627 2.97 12.28 -16.69
N ARG A 628 3.61 12.93 -17.67
CA ARG A 628 2.94 13.32 -18.93
C ARG A 628 2.50 12.11 -19.75
N VAL A 629 3.39 11.15 -19.95
CA VAL A 629 3.15 9.99 -20.83
C VAL A 629 2.18 9.00 -20.18
N VAL A 630 2.47 8.58 -18.95
CA VAL A 630 1.65 7.59 -18.24
C VAL A 630 0.31 8.19 -17.82
N GLY A 631 0.29 9.48 -17.44
CA GLY A 631 -0.95 10.20 -17.14
C GLY A 631 -1.89 10.30 -18.34
N ALA A 632 -1.38 10.61 -19.53
CA ALA A 632 -2.16 10.60 -20.76
C ALA A 632 -2.73 9.20 -21.04
N ARG A 633 -1.92 8.14 -20.89
CA ARG A 633 -2.36 6.73 -21.07
C ARG A 633 -3.51 6.36 -20.11
N LEU A 634 -3.40 6.71 -18.83
CA LEU A 634 -4.47 6.51 -17.85
C LEU A 634 -5.74 7.27 -18.21
N ALA A 635 -5.62 8.55 -18.55
CA ALA A 635 -6.77 9.38 -18.91
C ALA A 635 -7.49 8.85 -20.15
N ASP A 636 -6.75 8.41 -21.18
CA ASP A 636 -7.32 7.80 -22.38
C ASP A 636 -7.97 6.45 -22.07
N GLY A 637 -7.36 5.64 -21.21
CA GLY A 637 -7.95 4.40 -20.72
C GLY A 637 -9.29 4.66 -20.01
N PHE A 638 -9.34 5.59 -19.06
CA PHE A 638 -10.58 5.94 -18.35
C PHE A 638 -11.64 6.55 -19.28
N ARG A 639 -11.27 7.35 -20.30
CA ARG A 639 -12.21 7.84 -21.31
C ARG A 639 -12.77 6.70 -22.16
N ALA A 640 -11.97 5.71 -22.47
CA ALA A 640 -12.43 4.51 -23.18
C ALA A 640 -13.42 3.69 -22.33
N LEU A 641 -13.20 3.60 -21.00
CA LEU A 641 -14.18 3.01 -20.07
C LEU A 641 -15.47 3.84 -20.02
N ALA A 642 -15.37 5.16 -19.94
CA ALA A 642 -16.53 6.05 -19.93
C ALA A 642 -17.43 5.88 -21.17
N ALA A 643 -16.87 5.49 -22.31
CA ALA A 643 -17.64 5.17 -23.52
C ALA A 643 -18.45 3.87 -23.42
N ARG A 644 -18.13 2.98 -22.48
CA ARG A 644 -18.75 1.65 -22.28
C ARG A 644 -19.57 1.55 -21.00
N HIS A 645 -19.25 2.34 -19.99
CA HIS A 645 -19.88 2.30 -18.67
C HIS A 645 -20.52 3.65 -18.36
N ASP A 646 -21.84 3.69 -18.32
CA ASP A 646 -22.62 4.92 -18.09
C ASP A 646 -22.37 5.55 -16.71
N LEU A 647 -21.91 4.75 -15.74
CA LEU A 647 -21.58 5.22 -14.40
C LEU A 647 -20.40 6.20 -14.39
N ILE A 648 -19.48 6.13 -15.37
CA ILE A 648 -18.36 7.06 -15.46
C ILE A 648 -18.83 8.36 -16.11
N GLY A 649 -18.75 9.45 -15.38
CA GLY A 649 -18.94 10.82 -15.85
C GLY A 649 -17.67 11.37 -16.49
N PRO A 650 -17.31 12.64 -16.22
CA PRO A 650 -16.08 13.22 -16.76
C PRO A 650 -14.82 12.64 -16.11
N ILE A 651 -13.74 12.68 -16.87
CA ILE A 651 -12.39 12.45 -16.40
C ILE A 651 -11.74 13.81 -16.21
N HIS A 652 -11.43 14.16 -14.97
CA HIS A 652 -10.81 15.42 -14.59
C HIS A 652 -9.29 15.31 -14.54
N GLY A 653 -8.60 16.45 -14.65
CA GLY A 653 -7.17 16.57 -14.40
C GLY A 653 -6.28 16.29 -15.61
N GLU A 654 -4.97 16.26 -15.33
CA GLU A 654 -3.89 16.08 -16.30
C GLU A 654 -2.68 15.43 -15.63
N GLY A 655 -1.80 14.81 -16.42
CA GLY A 655 -0.64 14.13 -15.89
C GLY A 655 -1.01 12.99 -14.94
N LEU A 656 -0.27 12.85 -13.85
CA LEU A 656 -0.60 11.91 -12.78
C LEU A 656 -1.41 12.55 -11.64
N TYR A 657 -2.34 13.42 -12.02
CA TYR A 657 -3.36 13.99 -11.14
C TYR A 657 -4.72 13.96 -11.82
N LEU A 658 -5.42 12.84 -11.69
CA LEU A 658 -6.69 12.60 -12.36
C LEU A 658 -7.82 12.36 -11.34
N GLY A 659 -9.05 12.63 -11.78
CA GLY A 659 -10.27 12.29 -11.08
C GLY A 659 -11.23 11.58 -12.02
N VAL A 660 -11.71 10.40 -11.64
CA VAL A 660 -12.76 9.68 -12.38
C VAL A 660 -14.07 9.92 -11.64
N GLU A 661 -14.90 10.80 -12.16
CA GLU A 661 -16.16 11.14 -11.51
C GLU A 661 -17.24 10.10 -11.84
N LEU A 662 -17.89 9.56 -10.82
CA LEU A 662 -18.95 8.56 -10.94
C LEU A 662 -20.32 9.21 -10.73
N VAL A 663 -21.23 8.99 -11.68
CA VAL A 663 -22.57 9.53 -11.67
C VAL A 663 -23.58 8.46 -12.06
N ARG A 664 -24.75 8.41 -11.41
CA ARG A 664 -25.84 7.51 -11.75
C ARG A 664 -26.52 7.91 -13.04
N ASP A 665 -26.53 9.20 -13.31
CA ASP A 665 -27.09 9.79 -14.53
C ASP A 665 -26.25 11.01 -14.96
N ARG A 666 -25.82 11.00 -16.22
CA ARG A 666 -24.92 12.04 -16.76
C ARG A 666 -25.60 13.38 -17.03
N GLU A 667 -26.93 13.39 -17.23
CA GLU A 667 -27.70 14.62 -17.51
C GLU A 667 -27.97 15.38 -16.21
N SER A 668 -28.50 14.70 -15.20
CA SER A 668 -28.73 15.26 -13.87
C SER A 668 -27.46 15.37 -13.04
N MET A 669 -26.43 14.63 -13.40
CA MET A 669 -25.16 14.50 -12.66
C MET A 669 -25.36 13.96 -11.24
N GLU A 670 -26.34 13.07 -11.03
CA GLU A 670 -26.58 12.47 -9.73
C GLU A 670 -25.34 11.70 -9.25
N PRO A 671 -24.76 12.05 -8.06
CA PRO A 671 -23.53 11.42 -7.61
C PRO A 671 -23.73 9.95 -7.26
N ALA A 672 -22.81 9.10 -7.70
CA ALA A 672 -22.79 7.66 -7.38
C ALA A 672 -21.89 7.41 -6.15
N THR A 673 -22.22 7.98 -5.00
CA THR A 673 -21.39 7.97 -3.77
C THR A 673 -21.23 6.57 -3.19
N ALA A 674 -22.33 5.83 -3.04
CA ALA A 674 -22.29 4.47 -2.50
C ALA A 674 -21.54 3.51 -3.42
N GLU A 675 -21.78 3.66 -4.72
CA GLU A 675 -21.10 2.88 -5.76
C GLU A 675 -19.59 3.18 -5.77
N ALA A 676 -19.20 4.44 -5.63
CA ALA A 676 -17.80 4.83 -5.58
C ALA A 676 -17.05 4.20 -4.40
N ALA A 677 -17.66 4.17 -3.22
CA ALA A 677 -17.08 3.54 -2.05
C ALA A 677 -16.92 2.01 -2.25
N ALA A 678 -17.96 1.35 -2.75
CA ALA A 678 -17.93 -0.09 -3.01
C ALA A 678 -16.91 -0.45 -4.12
N ILE A 679 -16.79 0.37 -5.18
CA ILE A 679 -15.78 0.21 -6.22
C ILE A 679 -14.36 0.32 -5.64
N CYS A 680 -14.10 1.27 -4.73
CA CYS A 680 -12.80 1.38 -4.07
C CYS A 680 -12.46 0.12 -3.26
N GLU A 681 -13.41 -0.44 -2.50
CA GLU A 681 -13.21 -1.69 -1.77
C GLU A 681 -12.91 -2.85 -2.72
N ARG A 682 -13.64 -2.95 -3.83
CA ARG A 682 -13.43 -4.01 -4.82
C ARG A 682 -12.09 -3.87 -5.55
N LEU A 683 -11.68 -2.65 -5.90
CA LEU A 683 -10.37 -2.39 -6.49
C LEU A 683 -9.22 -2.78 -5.54
N ARG A 684 -9.37 -2.52 -4.23
CA ARG A 684 -8.42 -2.98 -3.22
C ARG A 684 -8.27 -4.50 -3.24
N GLU A 685 -9.37 -5.24 -3.36
CA GLU A 685 -9.34 -6.71 -3.50
C GLU A 685 -8.62 -7.17 -4.77
N LEU A 686 -8.59 -6.34 -5.81
CA LEU A 686 -7.83 -6.57 -7.04
C LEU A 686 -6.40 -6.00 -6.99
N GLY A 687 -5.90 -5.58 -5.83
CA GLY A 687 -4.55 -5.06 -5.68
C GLY A 687 -4.37 -3.60 -6.13
N VAL A 688 -5.44 -2.78 -6.13
CA VAL A 688 -5.36 -1.36 -6.48
C VAL A 688 -5.89 -0.50 -5.34
N VAL A 689 -5.04 0.35 -4.75
CA VAL A 689 -5.40 1.30 -3.70
C VAL A 689 -5.85 2.60 -4.33
N VAL A 690 -7.14 2.87 -4.30
CA VAL A 690 -7.76 4.13 -4.74
C VAL A 690 -8.84 4.55 -3.74
N LEU A 691 -9.05 5.85 -3.58
CA LEU A 691 -10.01 6.41 -2.63
C LEU A 691 -10.94 7.38 -3.33
N THR A 692 -12.05 7.68 -2.69
CA THR A 692 -12.97 8.73 -3.13
C THR A 692 -12.49 10.12 -2.68
N THR A 693 -12.97 11.15 -3.37
CA THR A 693 -12.85 12.57 -3.02
C THR A 693 -14.07 13.33 -3.54
N SER A 694 -14.11 14.61 -3.42
CA SER A 694 -15.17 15.60 -3.65
C SER A 694 -16.14 15.74 -2.48
N GLU A 695 -16.85 16.85 -2.43
CA GLU A 695 -17.93 17.07 -1.43
C GLU A 695 -18.99 15.98 -1.44
N ARG A 696 -19.10 15.25 -2.54
CA ARG A 696 -20.08 14.17 -2.75
C ARG A 696 -19.47 12.78 -2.65
N SER A 697 -18.14 12.69 -2.39
CA SER A 697 -17.39 11.42 -2.30
C SER A 697 -17.64 10.48 -3.49
N ASN A 698 -17.80 11.03 -4.69
CA ASN A 698 -18.14 10.29 -5.90
C ASN A 698 -17.06 10.35 -7.00
N VAL A 699 -15.87 10.87 -6.67
CA VAL A 699 -14.74 10.95 -7.60
C VAL A 699 -13.64 10.00 -7.13
N LEU A 700 -13.22 9.06 -7.97
CA LEU A 700 -12.04 8.24 -7.69
C LEU A 700 -10.79 9.11 -7.83
N LYS A 701 -10.02 9.20 -6.76
CA LYS A 701 -8.85 10.07 -6.63
C LYS A 701 -7.59 9.36 -7.11
N VAL A 702 -7.06 9.77 -8.25
CA VAL A 702 -5.92 9.13 -8.93
C VAL A 702 -4.70 10.05 -8.86
N LYS A 703 -3.83 9.81 -7.88
CA LYS A 703 -2.60 10.59 -7.63
C LYS A 703 -1.44 9.66 -7.24
N PRO A 704 -1.03 8.73 -8.09
CA PRO A 704 0.03 7.78 -7.77
C PRO A 704 1.38 8.46 -7.60
N PRO A 705 2.40 7.76 -7.10
CA PRO A 705 3.79 8.13 -7.28
C PRO A 705 4.13 8.38 -8.75
N LEU A 706 5.02 9.34 -9.03
CA LEU A 706 5.38 9.74 -10.41
C LEU A 706 6.13 8.65 -11.18
N CYS A 707 6.63 7.64 -10.49
CA CYS A 707 7.30 6.47 -11.06
C CYS A 707 6.34 5.34 -11.50
N LEU A 708 5.02 5.61 -11.52
CA LEU A 708 4.03 4.64 -12.03
C LEU A 708 4.41 4.21 -13.46
N THR A 709 4.36 2.89 -13.73
CA THR A 709 4.68 2.35 -15.05
C THR A 709 3.46 2.31 -15.96
N SER A 710 3.70 2.17 -17.27
CA SER A 710 2.63 2.00 -18.25
C SER A 710 1.86 0.69 -18.05
N GLU A 711 2.56 -0.36 -17.66
CA GLU A 711 2.00 -1.69 -17.39
C GLU A 711 1.04 -1.64 -16.20
N SER A 712 1.47 -1.03 -15.10
CA SER A 712 0.61 -0.84 -13.92
C SER A 712 -0.57 0.09 -14.20
N ALA A 713 -0.38 1.10 -15.04
CA ALA A 713 -1.47 1.98 -15.49
C ALA A 713 -2.52 1.20 -16.30
N ASP A 714 -2.09 0.32 -17.22
CA ASP A 714 -2.98 -0.56 -17.98
C ASP A 714 -3.73 -1.53 -17.06
N TYR A 715 -3.02 -2.07 -16.07
CA TYR A 715 -3.65 -2.95 -15.08
C TYR A 715 -4.74 -2.23 -14.28
N VAL A 716 -4.50 -1.00 -13.82
CA VAL A 716 -5.50 -0.19 -13.11
C VAL A 716 -6.76 0.03 -13.95
N VAL A 717 -6.59 0.36 -15.24
CA VAL A 717 -7.72 0.53 -16.18
C VAL A 717 -8.47 -0.79 -16.35
N ALA A 718 -7.76 -1.91 -16.52
CA ALA A 718 -8.36 -3.24 -16.67
C ALA A 718 -9.09 -3.69 -15.38
N ALA A 719 -8.53 -3.41 -14.20
CA ALA A 719 -9.15 -3.70 -12.92
C ALA A 719 -10.45 -2.91 -12.73
N LEU A 720 -10.46 -1.62 -13.07
CA LEU A 720 -11.67 -0.80 -13.02
C LEU A 720 -12.73 -1.30 -14.02
N ASP A 721 -12.33 -1.67 -15.25
CA ASP A 721 -13.24 -2.26 -16.24
C ASP A 721 -13.88 -3.55 -15.72
N ARG A 722 -13.08 -4.40 -15.10
CA ARG A 722 -13.53 -5.64 -14.51
C ARG A 722 -14.56 -5.38 -13.40
N VAL A 723 -14.29 -4.47 -12.47
CA VAL A 723 -15.21 -4.10 -11.38
C VAL A 723 -16.51 -3.57 -11.94
N LEU A 724 -16.47 -2.68 -12.95
CA LEU A 724 -17.66 -2.10 -13.56
C LEU A 724 -18.47 -3.11 -14.40
N THR A 725 -17.86 -4.19 -14.85
CA THR A 725 -18.51 -5.26 -15.65
C THR A 725 -19.08 -6.37 -14.76
N GLU A 726 -18.31 -6.82 -13.76
CA GLU A 726 -18.67 -7.95 -12.89
C GLU A 726 -19.52 -7.53 -11.69
N GLY A 727 -19.49 -6.24 -11.32
CA GLY A 727 -20.16 -5.67 -10.15
C GLY A 727 -19.20 -5.36 -8.99
N TRP A 728 -19.70 -4.58 -8.02
CA TRP A 728 -18.95 -4.10 -6.84
C TRP A 728 -19.73 -4.32 -5.55
#